data_04a26a0e1d4e64a6665e8b93fd47a4df
#
_entry.id   04a26a0e1d4e64a6665e8b93fd47a4df
#
_cell.length_a   1.000
_cell.length_b   1.000
_cell.length_c   1.000
_cell.angle_alpha   90.00
_cell.angle_beta   90.00
_cell.angle_gamma   90.00
#
_symmetry.space_group_name_H-M   'P 1'
#
loop_
_entity.id
_entity.type
_entity.pdbx_description
1 polymer ?
#
loop_
_entity_poly.entity_id
_entity_poly.type
_entity_poly.pdbx_seq_one_letter_code
_entity_poly.pdbx_strand_id
1 'polypeptide(L)'
;MKQYVKTNKILLALLALCVLVSLAVIARRWQAEASNKRYDVVLDYSEMELLAEQSEHDVSWWLGQFRDMGITKVGLTEESLITLMENSPLAVTAIPMDTVIQDADWRSNYPDSFVQRIDRRGFDRFDVLVEVSGEEAIEFVTQGIQGRFDPDSYIIETMEAPYLPYSSLYPASSSDEDRAFLFLDGEVNDALYLSDTKYMTTMRKGFSQRNEIKASKLMYLSLGLMPEKVETIQELGMEIIPRTLAYDGHNDARFAQDVVRGYNAYGITPEYIIAGGEAVIGYDDEEDDFALNYFQDNDITVGLIETNVQRENIMQSGIEDIAKATDYNVVRVFSVWDYIQYRYAYYGYEGAEEIENTLYRAIVERNIRIIYFKPIKQNDNSYAYITDMDVYRDMFESLDRRLEAHNITRGEATVMDNVQVPSLAMLALGLGAGIGGVLLPATCLPMKKKWTLILAGAAAVCVAAAWVVMPNTFRLVASFASSVVFACLAAAFFLMAAKESSQVLPSNAKLGRILPRAAAILAVAVLLSLAGAMMTAAPLSSTDYMLELGIFRGVKLAQLAPLAFFCVLFLAYYGLFEKSRRANTLRLRDIVGALNWTIPVWVLVLLAAVGLAGYYYLARTGHETDVSVSTLEIIMRNDLENLLLARPRTKEFLVAFPCIMLAVYAAVRRLPFWTALFGLAGTIGLTSVCNTFMHIRTPLYLGFARTAYSLVLGLVVGAVFTGCFELLYRLFLIARKKYIEAEQK
;
A
#
# COMPACT_ATOMS: atom_id res chain seq x y z
N MET A 1 -23.45 -22.15 26.07
CA MET A 1 -22.65 -22.67 24.95
C MET A 1 -23.09 -24.04 24.48
N LYS A 2 -23.19 -25.11 25.34
CA LYS A 2 -23.59 -26.48 24.92
C LYS A 2 -24.92 -26.54 24.15
N GLN A 3 -25.95 -25.81 24.58
CA GLN A 3 -27.25 -25.77 23.90
C GLN A 3 -27.15 -25.12 22.51
N TYR A 4 -26.40 -24.03 22.36
CA TYR A 4 -26.17 -23.35 21.08
C TYR A 4 -25.51 -24.30 20.06
N VAL A 5 -24.43 -25.00 20.48
CA VAL A 5 -23.76 -25.99 19.64
C VAL A 5 -24.67 -27.13 19.26
N LYS A 6 -25.48 -27.69 20.20
CA LYS A 6 -26.41 -28.78 19.93
C LYS A 6 -27.48 -28.36 18.92
N THR A 7 -28.03 -27.13 19.02
CA THR A 7 -29.05 -26.60 18.12
C THR A 7 -28.50 -26.38 16.71
N ASN A 8 -27.28 -25.83 16.58
CA ASN A 8 -26.71 -25.38 15.33
C ASN A 8 -25.64 -26.34 14.76
N LYS A 9 -25.55 -27.59 15.25
CA LYS A 9 -24.47 -28.53 14.89
C LYS A 9 -24.26 -28.73 13.38
N ILE A 10 -25.36 -28.72 12.58
CA ILE A 10 -25.27 -28.89 11.12
C ILE A 10 -24.60 -27.65 10.49
N LEU A 11 -25.06 -26.44 10.85
CA LEU A 11 -24.50 -25.21 10.32
C LEU A 11 -23.02 -25.02 10.74
N LEU A 12 -22.69 -25.41 11.98
CA LEU A 12 -21.30 -25.39 12.44
C LEU A 12 -20.41 -26.38 11.68
N ALA A 13 -20.93 -27.57 11.36
CA ALA A 13 -20.21 -28.54 10.54
C ALA A 13 -20.00 -28.04 9.09
N LEU A 14 -21.02 -27.44 8.48
CA LEU A 14 -20.92 -26.83 7.16
C LEU A 14 -19.95 -25.63 7.16
N LEU A 15 -19.99 -24.80 8.20
CA LEU A 15 -19.04 -23.70 8.37
C LEU A 15 -17.60 -24.19 8.48
N ALA A 16 -17.39 -25.27 9.26
CA ALA A 16 -16.08 -25.90 9.37
C ALA A 16 -15.58 -26.44 8.00
N LEU A 17 -16.46 -27.01 7.19
CA LEU A 17 -16.13 -27.45 5.83
C LEU A 17 -15.71 -26.24 4.95
N CYS A 18 -16.43 -25.12 5.02
CA CYS A 18 -16.03 -23.91 4.30
C CYS A 18 -14.66 -23.37 4.76
N VAL A 19 -14.36 -23.45 6.06
CA VAL A 19 -13.02 -23.10 6.59
C VAL A 19 -11.95 -24.07 6.05
N LEU A 20 -12.24 -25.35 5.89
CA LEU A 20 -11.30 -26.30 5.25
C LEU A 20 -11.06 -25.95 3.77
N VAL A 21 -12.08 -25.49 3.04
CA VAL A 21 -11.89 -24.97 1.68
C VAL A 21 -10.98 -23.74 1.69
N SER A 22 -11.17 -22.83 2.64
CA SER A 22 -10.28 -21.67 2.76
C SER A 22 -8.83 -22.06 3.00
N LEU A 23 -8.58 -23.08 3.81
CA LEU A 23 -7.23 -23.61 4.03
C LEU A 23 -6.58 -24.15 2.76
N ALA A 24 -7.34 -24.82 1.90
CA ALA A 24 -6.84 -25.33 0.63
C ALA A 24 -6.46 -24.18 -0.35
N VAL A 25 -7.24 -23.10 -0.38
CA VAL A 25 -6.93 -21.90 -1.16
C VAL A 25 -5.69 -21.19 -0.60
N ILE A 26 -5.64 -21.01 0.71
CA ILE A 26 -4.51 -20.39 1.41
C ILE A 26 -3.21 -21.20 1.21
N ALA A 27 -3.30 -22.53 1.14
CA ALA A 27 -2.12 -23.38 0.90
C ALA A 27 -1.53 -23.15 -0.51
N ARG A 28 -2.36 -22.95 -1.54
CA ARG A 28 -1.88 -22.62 -2.90
C ARG A 28 -1.18 -21.25 -2.91
N ARG A 29 -1.80 -20.27 -2.29
CA ARG A 29 -1.20 -18.94 -2.13
C ARG A 29 0.14 -19.03 -1.40
N TRP A 30 0.21 -19.81 -0.31
CA TRP A 30 1.46 -20.01 0.44
C TRP A 30 2.58 -20.58 -0.43
N GLN A 31 2.26 -21.49 -1.35
CA GLN A 31 3.25 -22.04 -2.30
C GLN A 31 3.79 -20.97 -3.23
N ALA A 32 2.93 -20.15 -3.84
CA ALA A 32 3.35 -19.04 -4.70
C ALA A 32 4.17 -17.98 -3.94
N GLU A 33 3.82 -17.67 -2.69
CA GLU A 33 4.61 -16.76 -1.85
C GLU A 33 5.97 -17.38 -1.45
N ALA A 34 6.05 -18.71 -1.33
CA ALA A 34 7.27 -19.40 -0.94
C ALA A 34 8.30 -19.50 -2.09
N SER A 35 7.88 -19.47 -3.36
CA SER A 35 8.77 -19.45 -4.52
C SER A 35 9.31 -18.04 -4.79
N ASN A 36 8.59 -16.99 -4.40
CA ASN A 36 8.93 -15.60 -4.65
C ASN A 36 9.91 -15.04 -3.59
N LYS A 37 11.21 -15.36 -3.72
CA LYS A 37 12.23 -15.14 -2.67
C LYS A 37 13.50 -14.45 -3.12
N ARG A 38 13.61 -13.99 -4.36
CA ARG A 38 14.73 -13.15 -4.79
C ARG A 38 14.24 -11.73 -5.06
N TYR A 39 15.05 -10.76 -4.67
CA TYR A 39 14.84 -9.34 -4.97
C TYR A 39 16.05 -8.78 -5.70
N ASP A 40 15.83 -7.79 -6.53
CA ASP A 40 16.84 -7.10 -7.29
C ASP A 40 16.94 -5.61 -6.93
N VAL A 41 18.07 -5.01 -7.25
CA VAL A 41 18.31 -3.59 -7.06
C VAL A 41 18.69 -2.99 -8.40
N VAL A 42 17.96 -1.96 -8.81
CA VAL A 42 18.18 -1.19 -10.03
C VAL A 42 18.56 0.22 -9.59
N LEU A 43 19.76 0.68 -9.96
CA LEU A 43 20.24 2.03 -9.64
C LEU A 43 19.56 3.07 -10.53
N ASP A 44 19.12 4.19 -10.00
CA ASP A 44 18.64 5.33 -10.76
C ASP A 44 19.83 6.12 -11.34
N TYR A 45 20.06 6.02 -12.65
CA TYR A 45 21.22 6.66 -13.30
C TYR A 45 21.28 8.18 -13.06
N SER A 46 20.15 8.86 -13.25
CA SER A 46 20.10 10.33 -13.09
C SER A 46 20.43 10.77 -11.66
N GLU A 47 19.97 10.03 -10.66
CA GLU A 47 20.31 10.31 -9.26
C GLU A 47 21.78 9.95 -8.95
N MET A 48 22.38 8.98 -9.65
CA MET A 48 23.81 8.68 -9.54
C MET A 48 24.67 9.76 -10.18
N GLU A 49 24.24 10.39 -11.27
CA GLU A 49 24.89 11.59 -11.82
C GLU A 49 24.92 12.72 -10.78
N LEU A 50 23.76 13.02 -10.15
CA LEU A 50 23.68 14.07 -9.12
C LEU A 50 24.51 13.76 -7.87
N LEU A 51 24.65 12.49 -7.50
CA LEU A 51 25.57 12.06 -6.44
C LEU A 51 27.03 12.31 -6.85
N ALA A 52 27.39 11.94 -8.08
CA ALA A 52 28.73 12.11 -8.62
C ALA A 52 29.16 13.59 -8.65
N GLU A 53 28.27 14.48 -9.10
CA GLU A 53 28.51 15.94 -9.10
C GLU A 53 28.82 16.51 -7.71
N GLN A 54 28.35 15.88 -6.66
CA GLN A 54 28.59 16.30 -5.26
C GLN A 54 29.75 15.57 -4.60
N SER A 55 30.43 14.69 -5.32
CA SER A 55 31.52 13.87 -4.82
C SER A 55 32.87 14.18 -5.53
N GLU A 56 33.95 13.56 -5.07
CA GLU A 56 35.26 13.63 -5.75
C GLU A 56 35.39 12.62 -6.92
N HIS A 57 34.34 11.83 -7.18
CA HIS A 57 34.34 10.73 -8.13
C HIS A 57 33.25 10.93 -9.18
N ASP A 58 33.50 10.46 -10.40
CA ASP A 58 32.53 10.46 -11.50
C ASP A 58 31.46 9.36 -11.34
N VAL A 59 30.48 9.39 -12.21
CA VAL A 59 29.37 8.42 -12.20
C VAL A 59 29.86 6.99 -12.46
N SER A 60 30.87 6.81 -13.32
CA SER A 60 31.45 5.50 -13.64
C SER A 60 32.08 4.85 -12.40
N TRP A 61 32.78 5.64 -11.58
CA TRP A 61 33.32 5.14 -10.32
C TRP A 61 32.21 4.68 -9.36
N TRP A 62 31.17 5.48 -9.19
CA TRP A 62 30.04 5.13 -8.32
C TRP A 62 29.35 3.85 -8.78
N LEU A 63 28.98 3.76 -10.05
CA LEU A 63 28.38 2.57 -10.64
C LEU A 63 29.28 1.34 -10.48
N GLY A 64 30.59 1.51 -10.68
CA GLY A 64 31.60 0.46 -10.47
C GLY A 64 31.62 -0.06 -9.03
N GLN A 65 31.52 0.83 -8.03
CA GLN A 65 31.46 0.43 -6.62
C GLN A 65 30.19 -0.37 -6.31
N PHE A 66 29.03 0.05 -6.81
CA PHE A 66 27.78 -0.70 -6.65
C PHE A 66 27.81 -2.05 -7.37
N ARG A 67 28.38 -2.12 -8.58
CA ARG A 67 28.60 -3.38 -9.30
C ARG A 67 29.46 -4.35 -8.49
N ASP A 68 30.52 -3.87 -7.87
CA ASP A 68 31.43 -4.70 -7.05
C ASP A 68 30.74 -5.23 -5.78
N MET A 69 29.65 -4.59 -5.35
CA MET A 69 28.75 -5.08 -4.31
C MET A 69 27.68 -6.08 -4.86
N GLY A 70 27.72 -6.40 -6.15
CA GLY A 70 26.77 -7.31 -6.80
C GLY A 70 25.47 -6.63 -7.23
N ILE A 71 25.42 -5.31 -7.38
CA ILE A 71 24.29 -4.56 -7.95
C ILE A 71 24.66 -4.26 -9.39
N THR A 72 24.06 -4.98 -10.33
CA THR A 72 24.48 -5.01 -11.74
C THR A 72 23.52 -4.35 -12.71
N LYS A 73 22.42 -3.78 -12.22
CA LYS A 73 21.37 -3.19 -13.05
C LYS A 73 21.24 -1.69 -12.82
N VAL A 74 21.11 -0.95 -13.92
CA VAL A 74 20.97 0.51 -13.93
C VAL A 74 19.69 0.89 -14.68
N GLY A 75 18.83 1.64 -14.02
CA GLY A 75 17.64 2.22 -14.62
C GLY A 75 18.01 3.48 -15.38
N LEU A 76 17.90 3.44 -16.68
CA LEU A 76 18.17 4.56 -17.56
C LEU A 76 16.87 5.11 -18.13
N THR A 77 16.51 6.33 -17.71
CA THR A 77 15.37 7.05 -18.26
C THR A 77 15.75 7.60 -19.64
N GLU A 78 14.88 7.39 -20.62
CA GLU A 78 15.05 8.04 -21.94
C GLU A 78 14.93 9.55 -21.81
N GLU A 79 15.71 10.27 -22.59
CA GLU A 79 15.66 11.74 -22.59
C GLU A 79 14.36 12.26 -23.20
N SER A 80 13.94 13.40 -22.72
CA SER A 80 12.82 14.21 -23.24
C SER A 80 13.27 15.64 -23.43
N LEU A 81 12.48 16.49 -24.07
CA LEU A 81 12.85 17.90 -24.21
C LEU A 81 13.09 18.58 -22.85
N ILE A 82 12.31 18.23 -21.82
CA ILE A 82 12.51 18.76 -20.47
C ILE A 82 13.82 18.29 -19.84
N THR A 83 14.13 17.00 -19.92
CA THR A 83 15.38 16.48 -19.33
C THR A 83 16.60 17.04 -20.03
N LEU A 84 16.51 17.22 -21.34
CA LEU A 84 17.58 17.88 -22.13
C LEU A 84 17.79 19.35 -21.72
N MET A 85 16.70 20.07 -21.42
CA MET A 85 16.79 21.45 -20.96
C MET A 85 17.37 21.59 -19.55
N GLU A 86 17.08 20.65 -18.66
CA GLU A 86 17.39 20.77 -17.24
C GLU A 86 18.74 20.13 -16.87
N ASN A 87 19.08 18.99 -17.49
CA ASN A 87 20.15 18.10 -17.01
C ASN A 87 21.11 17.63 -18.10
N SER A 88 21.12 18.27 -19.29
CA SER A 88 22.00 17.88 -20.39
C SER A 88 22.91 19.04 -20.80
N PRO A 89 24.12 18.77 -21.27
CA PRO A 89 24.99 19.78 -21.89
C PRO A 89 24.46 20.24 -23.27
N LEU A 90 23.47 19.55 -23.83
CA LEU A 90 22.90 19.89 -25.13
C LEU A 90 22.07 21.16 -25.05
N ALA A 91 22.25 22.04 -26.02
CA ALA A 91 21.54 23.32 -26.06
C ALA A 91 20.14 23.15 -26.67
N VAL A 92 19.18 22.83 -25.83
CA VAL A 92 17.76 22.64 -26.18
C VAL A 92 16.89 23.61 -25.41
N THR A 93 15.92 24.21 -26.08
CA THR A 93 14.88 25.06 -25.47
C THR A 93 13.52 24.67 -26.05
N ALA A 94 12.53 24.38 -25.19
CA ALA A 94 11.18 24.08 -25.59
C ALA A 94 10.19 24.94 -24.81
N ILE A 95 9.29 25.62 -25.50
CA ILE A 95 8.38 26.61 -24.91
C ILE A 95 6.96 26.42 -25.49
N PRO A 96 5.92 26.29 -24.65
CA PRO A 96 4.53 26.26 -25.13
C PRO A 96 4.16 27.57 -25.84
N MET A 97 3.40 27.49 -26.92
CA MET A 97 2.96 28.66 -27.70
C MET A 97 2.14 29.64 -26.85
N ASP A 98 1.43 29.20 -25.82
CA ASP A 98 0.76 30.07 -24.84
C ASP A 98 1.71 31.09 -24.19
N THR A 99 2.97 30.71 -24.02
CA THR A 99 4.04 31.57 -23.49
C THR A 99 4.67 32.42 -24.63
N VAL A 100 4.97 31.80 -25.77
CA VAL A 100 5.62 32.44 -26.92
C VAL A 100 4.79 33.62 -27.43
N ILE A 101 3.47 33.44 -27.55
CA ILE A 101 2.56 34.50 -28.08
C ILE A 101 2.37 35.68 -27.13
N GLN A 102 2.88 35.65 -25.93
CA GLN A 102 2.90 36.80 -25.02
C GLN A 102 3.88 37.87 -25.48
N ASP A 103 4.90 37.51 -26.27
CA ASP A 103 5.75 38.42 -26.99
C ASP A 103 5.07 38.75 -28.34
N ALA A 104 4.67 40.02 -28.54
CA ALA A 104 4.01 40.43 -29.77
C ALA A 104 4.89 40.32 -31.01
N ASP A 105 6.21 40.38 -30.80
CA ASP A 105 7.21 40.38 -31.87
C ASP A 105 7.91 38.97 -32.02
N TRP A 106 7.33 37.94 -31.43
CA TRP A 106 7.93 36.59 -31.42
C TRP A 106 8.32 36.08 -32.81
N ARG A 107 7.56 36.43 -33.84
CA ARG A 107 7.85 36.03 -35.24
C ARG A 107 9.20 36.52 -35.74
N SER A 108 9.67 37.66 -35.25
CA SER A 108 10.97 38.20 -35.62
C SER A 108 12.18 37.47 -35.02
N ASN A 109 11.90 36.59 -34.07
CA ASN A 109 12.95 35.79 -33.39
C ASN A 109 13.26 34.49 -34.17
N TYR A 110 12.49 34.15 -35.20
CA TYR A 110 12.62 32.88 -35.93
C TYR A 110 12.74 33.14 -37.45
N PRO A 111 13.26 32.14 -38.22
CA PRO A 111 13.36 32.23 -39.68
C PRO A 111 12.02 32.49 -40.34
N ASP A 112 11.99 33.41 -41.34
CA ASP A 112 10.76 33.76 -42.07
C ASP A 112 10.11 32.54 -42.71
N SER A 113 10.88 31.61 -43.29
CA SER A 113 10.40 30.36 -43.88
C SER A 113 9.70 29.48 -42.86
N PHE A 114 10.27 29.35 -41.66
CA PHE A 114 9.69 28.60 -40.54
C PHE A 114 8.37 29.22 -40.07
N VAL A 115 8.38 30.51 -39.79
CA VAL A 115 7.18 31.26 -39.38
C VAL A 115 6.08 31.13 -40.41
N GLN A 116 6.40 31.27 -41.72
CA GLN A 116 5.39 31.11 -42.78
C GLN A 116 4.80 29.69 -42.83
N ARG A 117 5.56 28.65 -42.50
CA ARG A 117 5.04 27.28 -42.42
C ARG A 117 4.07 27.14 -41.25
N ILE A 118 4.41 27.72 -40.08
CA ILE A 118 3.54 27.74 -38.89
C ILE A 118 2.25 28.51 -39.21
N ASP A 119 2.35 29.73 -39.76
CA ASP A 119 1.17 30.54 -40.07
C ASP A 119 0.26 29.91 -41.12
N ARG A 120 0.80 29.15 -42.10
CA ARG A 120 -0.02 28.40 -43.09
C ARG A 120 -0.73 27.21 -42.45
N ARG A 121 -0.09 26.54 -41.51
CA ARG A 121 -0.65 25.40 -40.78
C ARG A 121 -1.73 25.86 -39.80
N GLY A 122 -1.56 27.04 -39.24
CA GLY A 122 -2.27 27.52 -38.07
C GLY A 122 -1.58 27.01 -36.79
N PHE A 123 -1.77 27.75 -35.74
CA PHE A 123 -1.26 27.36 -34.43
C PHE A 123 -2.25 27.74 -33.32
N ASP A 124 -2.16 27.06 -32.22
CA ASP A 124 -2.91 27.38 -31.01
C ASP A 124 -1.98 27.45 -29.78
N ARG A 125 -2.56 27.64 -28.60
CA ARG A 125 -1.84 27.82 -27.36
C ARG A 125 -1.22 26.54 -26.80
N PHE A 126 -1.63 25.38 -27.32
CA PHE A 126 -1.21 24.06 -26.83
C PHE A 126 0.04 23.53 -27.54
N ASP A 127 0.39 24.14 -28.66
CA ASP A 127 1.56 23.80 -29.46
C ASP A 127 2.85 24.12 -28.70
N VAL A 128 3.94 23.48 -29.12
CA VAL A 128 5.27 23.69 -28.52
C VAL A 128 6.26 24.12 -29.60
N LEU A 129 7.01 25.17 -29.30
CA LEU A 129 8.11 25.64 -30.12
C LEU A 129 9.43 25.20 -29.50
N VAL A 130 10.29 24.57 -30.31
CA VAL A 130 11.57 24.03 -29.87
C VAL A 130 12.70 24.66 -30.66
N GLU A 131 13.78 25.02 -29.99
CA GLU A 131 15.03 25.50 -30.58
C GLU A 131 16.17 24.62 -30.08
N VAL A 132 17.00 24.16 -31.01
CA VAL A 132 18.14 23.27 -30.73
C VAL A 132 19.39 23.84 -31.40
N SER A 133 20.55 23.82 -30.71
CA SER A 133 21.84 24.28 -31.22
C SER A 133 22.88 23.20 -31.06
N GLY A 134 23.75 23.07 -32.09
CA GLY A 134 24.81 22.07 -32.15
C GLY A 134 24.41 20.80 -32.88
N GLU A 135 25.35 20.22 -33.66
CA GLU A 135 25.10 19.08 -34.56
C GLU A 135 24.54 17.87 -33.82
N GLU A 136 25.14 17.50 -32.68
CA GLU A 136 24.74 16.35 -31.87
C GLU A 136 23.34 16.52 -31.29
N ALA A 137 23.02 17.69 -30.75
CA ALA A 137 21.70 17.97 -30.19
C ALA A 137 20.62 17.97 -31.29
N ILE A 138 20.93 18.54 -32.46
CA ILE A 138 20.05 18.54 -33.61
C ILE A 138 19.77 17.13 -34.08
N GLU A 139 20.81 16.31 -34.22
CA GLU A 139 20.67 14.91 -34.63
C GLU A 139 19.77 14.15 -33.64
N PHE A 140 20.08 14.19 -32.36
CA PHE A 140 19.34 13.46 -31.32
C PHE A 140 17.85 13.88 -31.27
N VAL A 141 17.58 15.20 -31.17
CA VAL A 141 16.22 15.71 -31.05
C VAL A 141 15.39 15.45 -32.30
N THR A 142 15.99 15.70 -33.50
CA THR A 142 15.26 15.52 -34.76
C THR A 142 14.97 14.04 -35.05
N GLN A 143 15.90 13.14 -34.76
CA GLN A 143 15.67 11.70 -34.90
C GLN A 143 14.58 11.23 -33.93
N GLY A 144 14.62 11.65 -32.66
CA GLY A 144 13.61 11.32 -31.67
C GLY A 144 12.21 11.80 -32.06
N ILE A 145 12.08 13.07 -32.51
CA ILE A 145 10.80 13.60 -32.98
C ILE A 145 10.30 12.85 -34.22
N GLN A 146 11.16 12.63 -35.22
CA GLN A 146 10.78 11.92 -36.44
C GLN A 146 10.36 10.47 -36.22
N GLY A 147 10.97 9.80 -35.25
CA GLY A 147 10.67 8.41 -34.90
C GLY A 147 9.35 8.26 -34.13
N ARG A 148 9.06 9.19 -33.23
CA ARG A 148 8.03 9.02 -32.22
C ARG A 148 6.79 9.87 -32.40
N PHE A 149 6.87 10.99 -33.15
CA PHE A 149 5.74 11.84 -33.42
C PHE A 149 5.12 11.54 -34.77
N ASP A 150 3.83 11.80 -34.94
CA ASP A 150 3.18 11.70 -36.23
C ASP A 150 3.84 12.68 -37.22
N PRO A 151 4.21 12.27 -38.44
CA PRO A 151 4.81 13.13 -39.45
C PRO A 151 4.00 14.38 -39.77
N ASP A 152 2.68 14.29 -39.59
CA ASP A 152 1.78 15.44 -39.79
C ASP A 152 1.66 16.33 -38.54
N SER A 153 2.26 15.97 -37.39
CA SER A 153 2.17 16.73 -36.12
C SER A 153 3.36 17.63 -35.83
N TYR A 154 4.33 17.75 -36.73
CA TYR A 154 5.50 18.59 -36.48
C TYR A 154 6.00 19.32 -37.74
N ILE A 155 6.76 20.39 -37.54
CA ILE A 155 7.55 21.08 -38.57
C ILE A 155 9.00 21.12 -38.09
N ILE A 156 9.95 20.76 -38.94
CA ILE A 156 11.41 20.90 -38.67
C ILE A 156 12.02 21.78 -39.74
N GLU A 157 12.86 22.72 -39.33
CA GLU A 157 13.69 23.53 -40.17
C GLU A 157 15.10 23.67 -39.62
N THR A 158 16.11 23.20 -40.35
CA THR A 158 17.50 23.24 -39.98
C THR A 158 18.23 24.35 -40.70
N MET A 159 19.16 25.02 -40.02
CA MET A 159 19.98 26.09 -40.57
C MET A 159 21.46 25.80 -40.26
N GLU A 160 22.26 25.71 -41.31
CA GLU A 160 23.69 25.51 -41.22
C GLU A 160 24.43 26.81 -40.81
N ALA A 161 25.46 26.69 -40.00
CA ALA A 161 26.31 27.81 -39.65
C ALA A 161 27.21 28.23 -40.85
N PRO A 162 27.67 29.51 -40.92
CA PRO A 162 27.24 30.62 -40.09
C PRO A 162 25.92 31.23 -40.62
N TYR A 163 25.00 31.54 -39.76
CA TYR A 163 23.83 32.29 -40.10
C TYR A 163 23.69 33.55 -39.23
N LEU A 164 23.03 34.58 -39.75
CA LEU A 164 22.75 35.82 -39.01
C LEU A 164 21.45 35.65 -38.22
N PRO A 165 21.43 35.96 -36.94
CA PRO A 165 20.21 35.93 -36.16
C PRO A 165 19.23 36.94 -36.71
N TYR A 166 17.95 36.58 -36.78
CA TYR A 166 16.85 37.39 -37.28
C TYR A 166 16.54 38.57 -36.37
N SER A 167 16.90 38.52 -35.11
CA SER A 167 16.67 39.58 -34.14
C SER A 167 18.00 40.10 -33.54
N SER A 168 18.10 41.43 -33.45
CA SER A 168 19.24 42.09 -32.74
C SER A 168 19.19 41.91 -31.21
N LEU A 169 18.15 41.29 -30.65
CA LEU A 169 17.98 41.10 -29.24
C LEU A 169 18.83 39.93 -28.67
N TYR A 170 19.28 39.00 -29.54
CA TYR A 170 20.16 37.89 -29.15
C TYR A 170 21.42 37.82 -30.03
N PRO A 171 22.30 38.78 -29.95
CA PRO A 171 23.32 38.94 -30.99
C PRO A 171 24.54 38.05 -30.85
N ALA A 172 24.76 37.34 -29.74
CA ALA A 172 26.13 36.97 -29.44
C ALA A 172 26.44 35.45 -29.41
N SER A 173 25.45 34.58 -29.35
CA SER A 173 25.72 33.14 -29.10
C SER A 173 25.44 32.23 -30.28
N SER A 174 25.03 32.73 -31.42
CA SER A 174 24.34 31.92 -32.40
C SER A 174 24.93 31.85 -33.80
N SER A 175 26.02 32.54 -34.08
CA SER A 175 26.53 32.65 -35.46
C SER A 175 27.41 31.51 -35.94
N ASP A 176 27.92 30.71 -35.02
CA ASP A 176 29.00 29.73 -35.32
C ASP A 176 28.52 28.26 -35.17
N GLU A 177 27.28 28.03 -34.74
CA GLU A 177 26.72 26.67 -34.58
C GLU A 177 25.47 26.48 -35.44
N ASP A 178 25.29 25.26 -35.96
CA ASP A 178 24.07 24.87 -36.64
C ASP A 178 22.87 24.93 -35.69
N ARG A 179 21.68 25.26 -36.23
CA ARG A 179 20.44 25.33 -35.44
C ARG A 179 19.30 24.58 -36.11
N ALA A 180 18.43 24.03 -35.30
CA ALA A 180 17.13 23.52 -35.74
C ALA A 180 16.00 24.20 -34.97
N PHE A 181 14.95 24.54 -35.70
CA PHE A 181 13.70 25.05 -35.17
C PHE A 181 12.62 24.02 -35.43
N LEU A 182 11.92 23.63 -34.38
CA LEU A 182 10.84 22.66 -34.48
C LEU A 182 9.56 23.25 -33.92
N PHE A 183 8.45 22.88 -34.54
CA PHE A 183 7.13 23.19 -34.06
C PHE A 183 6.35 21.91 -33.92
N LEU A 184 5.76 21.68 -32.75
CA LEU A 184 5.01 20.47 -32.43
C LEU A 184 3.55 20.84 -32.21
N ASP A 185 2.63 20.18 -32.89
CA ASP A 185 1.20 20.37 -32.71
C ASP A 185 0.75 19.72 -31.42
N GLY A 186 0.15 20.50 -30.54
CA GLY A 186 -0.39 20.05 -29.27
C GLY A 186 -1.90 20.14 -29.22
N GLU A 187 -2.50 19.33 -28.37
CA GLU A 187 -3.93 19.35 -28.09
C GLU A 187 -4.23 19.87 -26.68
N VAL A 188 -5.50 20.16 -26.42
CA VAL A 188 -5.94 20.62 -25.09
C VAL A 188 -5.59 19.66 -23.96
N ASN A 189 -5.51 18.36 -24.25
CA ASN A 189 -5.16 17.31 -23.30
C ASN A 189 -3.65 17.21 -23.02
N ASP A 190 -2.82 17.85 -23.84
CA ASP A 190 -1.38 17.93 -23.65
C ASP A 190 -0.99 19.04 -22.68
N ALA A 191 -1.87 20.02 -22.45
CA ALA A 191 -1.58 21.15 -21.61
C ALA A 191 -1.35 20.77 -20.14
N LEU A 192 -0.17 21.13 -19.61
CA LEU A 192 0.16 21.01 -18.20
C LEU A 192 0.10 22.38 -17.54
N TYR A 193 -0.81 22.49 -16.57
CA TYR A 193 -0.94 23.67 -15.74
C TYR A 193 -0.12 23.46 -14.48
N LEU A 194 1.07 24.03 -14.40
CA LEU A 194 1.88 24.02 -13.18
C LEU A 194 1.14 24.85 -12.12
N SER A 195 0.38 24.16 -11.30
CA SER A 195 -0.30 24.76 -10.16
C SER A 195 0.22 24.12 -8.89
N ASP A 196 0.60 24.96 -7.93
CA ASP A 196 0.72 24.51 -6.54
C ASP A 196 -0.66 24.00 -6.09
N THR A 197 -0.81 22.68 -6.04
CA THR A 197 -2.09 22.00 -5.76
C THR A 197 -2.71 22.41 -4.42
N LYS A 198 -1.92 22.87 -3.47
CA LYS A 198 -2.39 23.47 -2.21
C LYS A 198 -3.05 24.84 -2.41
N TYR A 199 -2.53 25.64 -3.31
CA TYR A 199 -3.05 26.99 -3.60
C TYR A 199 -4.38 26.92 -4.36
N MET A 200 -4.52 25.96 -5.27
CA MET A 200 -5.73 25.78 -6.11
C MET A 200 -6.95 25.34 -5.30
N THR A 201 -6.80 24.52 -4.27
CA THR A 201 -7.92 24.08 -3.43
C THR A 201 -8.50 25.23 -2.59
N THR A 202 -7.68 26.19 -2.21
CA THR A 202 -8.09 27.36 -1.40
C THR A 202 -8.65 28.48 -2.28
N MET A 203 -8.15 28.66 -3.50
CA MET A 203 -8.57 29.69 -4.46
C MET A 203 -9.82 29.34 -5.26
N ARG A 204 -10.25 28.09 -5.30
CA ARG A 204 -11.40 27.61 -6.10
C ARG A 204 -12.75 28.26 -5.75
N LYS A 205 -12.80 29.08 -4.72
CA LYS A 205 -14.03 29.75 -4.25
C LYS A 205 -14.21 31.20 -4.70
N GLY A 206 -13.35 31.76 -5.55
CA GLY A 206 -13.55 33.17 -5.91
C GLY A 206 -12.74 33.82 -7.01
N PHE A 207 -11.84 33.12 -7.71
CA PHE A 207 -11.07 33.74 -8.80
C PHE A 207 -11.20 32.96 -10.11
N SER A 208 -11.37 33.65 -11.23
CA SER A 208 -11.21 33.12 -12.56
C SER A 208 -9.80 32.54 -12.70
N GLN A 209 -9.69 31.22 -12.92
CA GLN A 209 -8.43 30.59 -13.24
C GLN A 209 -7.78 31.34 -14.42
N ARG A 210 -6.56 31.80 -14.24
CA ARG A 210 -5.68 32.01 -15.39
C ARG A 210 -5.39 30.63 -15.95
N ASN A 211 -5.95 30.32 -17.10
CA ASN A 211 -5.58 29.12 -17.87
C ASN A 211 -4.24 29.35 -18.56
N GLU A 212 -3.20 29.52 -17.80
CA GLU A 212 -1.85 29.71 -18.32
C GLU A 212 -1.17 28.35 -18.40
N ILE A 213 -0.77 27.95 -19.59
CA ILE A 213 -0.06 26.70 -19.83
C ILE A 213 1.40 26.90 -19.44
N LYS A 214 1.90 26.09 -18.52
CA LYS A 214 3.29 26.15 -18.04
C LYS A 214 4.19 25.13 -18.70
N ALA A 215 3.63 24.04 -19.21
CA ALA A 215 4.31 23.00 -19.94
C ALA A 215 3.32 22.23 -20.81
N SER A 216 3.82 21.32 -21.61
CA SER A 216 3.03 20.40 -22.43
C SER A 216 3.53 18.97 -22.23
N LYS A 217 2.65 17.97 -22.32
CA LYS A 217 3.04 16.55 -22.34
C LYS A 217 4.05 16.25 -23.44
N LEU A 218 3.95 16.96 -24.59
CA LEU A 218 4.89 16.83 -25.71
C LEU A 218 6.34 17.10 -25.30
N MET A 219 6.56 17.93 -24.29
CA MET A 219 7.91 18.22 -23.77
C MET A 219 8.47 17.09 -22.88
N TYR A 220 7.61 16.20 -22.38
CA TYR A 220 7.96 15.07 -21.51
C TYR A 220 8.00 13.74 -22.24
N LEU A 221 7.54 13.67 -23.48
CA LEU A 221 7.64 12.44 -24.29
C LEU A 221 9.10 12.02 -24.46
N SER A 222 9.38 10.74 -24.32
CA SER A 222 10.70 10.18 -24.56
C SER A 222 11.14 10.36 -25.99
N LEU A 223 12.38 10.79 -26.22
CA LEU A 223 13.03 10.92 -27.52
C LEU A 223 14.04 9.79 -27.81
N GLY A 224 14.55 9.13 -26.76
CA GLY A 224 15.51 8.03 -26.86
C GLY A 224 16.49 7.98 -25.72
N LEU A 225 17.32 6.94 -25.73
CA LEU A 225 18.44 6.79 -24.78
C LEU A 225 19.64 7.64 -25.23
N MET A 226 20.26 8.35 -24.28
CA MET A 226 21.46 9.13 -24.57
C MET A 226 22.66 8.19 -24.79
N PRO A 227 23.37 8.28 -25.97
CA PRO A 227 24.46 7.37 -26.30
C PRO A 227 25.55 7.29 -25.24
N GLU A 228 26.03 8.43 -24.76
CA GLU A 228 27.12 8.50 -23.76
C GLU A 228 26.76 7.78 -22.46
N LYS A 229 25.51 7.87 -22.01
CA LYS A 229 25.02 7.19 -20.81
C LYS A 229 24.94 5.68 -21.03
N VAL A 230 24.51 5.26 -22.22
CA VAL A 230 24.47 3.84 -22.61
C VAL A 230 25.88 3.25 -22.63
N GLU A 231 26.83 3.93 -23.29
CA GLU A 231 28.25 3.52 -23.35
C GLU A 231 28.85 3.39 -21.95
N THR A 232 28.65 4.38 -21.09
CA THR A 232 29.13 4.37 -19.69
C THR A 232 28.67 3.13 -18.93
N ILE A 233 27.39 2.74 -19.06
CA ILE A 233 26.84 1.57 -18.37
C ILE A 233 27.38 0.28 -18.98
N GLN A 234 27.43 0.20 -20.31
CA GLN A 234 27.90 -0.99 -21.03
C GLN A 234 29.39 -1.25 -20.83
N GLU A 235 30.25 -0.23 -20.79
CA GLU A 235 31.68 -0.36 -20.49
C GLU A 235 31.93 -0.97 -19.11
N LEU A 236 31.06 -0.70 -18.15
CA LEU A 236 31.08 -1.32 -16.83
C LEU A 236 30.54 -2.76 -16.81
N GLY A 237 29.98 -3.24 -17.92
CA GLY A 237 29.35 -4.56 -18.00
C GLY A 237 28.08 -4.65 -17.15
N MET A 238 27.39 -3.53 -16.92
CA MET A 238 26.13 -3.47 -16.22
C MET A 238 24.94 -3.55 -17.20
N GLU A 239 23.82 -4.05 -16.74
CA GLU A 239 22.60 -4.18 -17.53
C GLU A 239 21.76 -2.91 -17.46
N ILE A 240 21.26 -2.47 -18.61
CA ILE A 240 20.38 -1.31 -18.72
C ILE A 240 18.93 -1.74 -18.60
N ILE A 241 18.22 -1.16 -17.62
CA ILE A 241 16.78 -1.26 -17.45
C ILE A 241 16.17 0.04 -18.00
N PRO A 242 15.64 0.06 -19.22
CA PRO A 242 15.17 1.29 -19.83
C PRO A 242 13.86 1.75 -19.16
N ARG A 243 13.73 3.07 -19.08
CA ARG A 243 12.55 3.71 -18.51
C ARG A 243 11.99 4.73 -19.48
N THR A 244 11.04 4.29 -20.30
CA THR A 244 10.39 5.12 -21.31
C THR A 244 9.29 5.97 -20.68
N LEU A 245 9.22 7.23 -21.09
CA LEU A 245 8.16 8.18 -20.71
C LEU A 245 7.08 8.19 -21.80
N ALA A 246 6.02 7.43 -21.60
CA ALA A 246 4.87 7.34 -22.49
C ALA A 246 3.65 8.01 -21.89
N TYR A 247 2.83 8.66 -22.73
CA TYR A 247 1.64 9.42 -22.34
C TYR A 247 0.47 9.05 -23.23
N ASP A 248 -0.74 9.04 -22.66
CA ASP A 248 -1.98 8.77 -23.41
C ASP A 248 -2.15 9.77 -24.56
N GLY A 249 -2.53 9.28 -25.73
CA GLY A 249 -2.71 10.08 -26.95
C GLY A 249 -1.46 10.20 -27.83
N HIS A 250 -0.29 9.81 -27.34
CA HIS A 250 0.99 9.87 -28.07
C HIS A 250 1.81 8.57 -27.94
N ASN A 251 1.12 7.43 -27.84
CA ASN A 251 1.72 6.14 -27.47
C ASN A 251 1.17 5.01 -28.34
N ASP A 252 1.17 5.27 -29.67
CA ASP A 252 0.73 4.32 -30.69
C ASP A 252 1.79 3.25 -31.03
N ALA A 253 1.47 2.38 -32.00
CA ALA A 253 2.39 1.35 -32.49
C ALA A 253 3.70 1.93 -33.01
N ARG A 254 3.69 3.08 -33.66
CA ARG A 254 4.91 3.72 -34.18
C ARG A 254 5.84 4.09 -33.03
N PHE A 255 5.30 4.75 -31.99
CA PHE A 255 6.06 5.09 -30.80
C PHE A 255 6.69 3.83 -30.20
N ALA A 256 5.90 2.77 -30.00
CA ALA A 256 6.40 1.50 -29.44
C ALA A 256 7.47 0.85 -30.31
N GLN A 257 7.30 0.83 -31.63
CA GLN A 257 8.27 0.29 -32.59
C GLN A 257 9.57 1.07 -32.59
N ASP A 258 9.51 2.40 -32.46
CA ASP A 258 10.72 3.22 -32.43
C ASP A 258 11.48 3.04 -31.10
N VAL A 259 10.77 2.97 -29.98
CA VAL A 259 11.37 2.62 -28.66
C VAL A 259 12.14 1.31 -28.76
N VAL A 260 11.52 0.25 -29.26
CA VAL A 260 12.15 -1.07 -29.40
C VAL A 260 13.30 -1.02 -30.42
N ARG A 261 13.19 -0.22 -31.48
CA ARG A 261 14.29 -0.01 -32.43
C ARG A 261 15.49 0.62 -31.74
N GLY A 262 15.27 1.63 -30.88
CA GLY A 262 16.31 2.27 -30.08
C GLY A 262 17.01 1.28 -29.15
N TYR A 263 16.28 0.40 -28.46
CA TYR A 263 16.87 -0.64 -27.63
C TYR A 263 17.73 -1.62 -28.46
N ASN A 264 17.20 -2.07 -29.59
CA ASN A 264 17.92 -2.99 -30.48
C ASN A 264 19.19 -2.36 -31.08
N ALA A 265 19.20 -1.05 -31.35
CA ALA A 265 20.37 -0.34 -31.87
C ALA A 265 21.57 -0.40 -30.90
N TYR A 266 21.30 -0.43 -29.60
CA TYR A 266 22.31 -0.58 -28.54
C TYR A 266 22.49 -2.03 -28.06
N GLY A 267 21.81 -3.00 -28.68
CA GLY A 267 21.84 -4.40 -28.24
C GLY A 267 21.20 -4.63 -26.86
N ILE A 268 20.26 -3.78 -26.46
CA ILE A 268 19.56 -3.88 -25.18
C ILE A 268 18.35 -4.79 -25.37
N THR A 269 18.30 -5.89 -24.61
CA THR A 269 17.11 -6.71 -24.42
C THR A 269 16.81 -6.66 -22.93
N PRO A 270 15.92 -5.77 -22.48
CA PRO A 270 15.72 -5.53 -21.05
C PRO A 270 15.03 -6.72 -20.38
N GLU A 271 15.53 -7.14 -19.23
CA GLU A 271 14.88 -8.14 -18.39
C GLU A 271 13.61 -7.56 -17.71
N TYR A 272 13.68 -6.27 -17.33
CA TYR A 272 12.58 -5.54 -16.76
C TYR A 272 12.24 -4.30 -17.59
N ILE A 273 10.97 -3.92 -17.62
CA ILE A 273 10.53 -2.60 -18.06
C ILE A 273 9.80 -1.90 -16.90
N ILE A 274 10.23 -0.67 -16.59
CA ILE A 274 9.64 0.17 -15.56
C ILE A 274 9.11 1.43 -16.24
N ALA A 275 7.81 1.51 -16.50
CA ALA A 275 7.22 2.64 -17.17
C ALA A 275 7.45 3.95 -16.39
N GLY A 276 7.92 5.00 -17.08
CA GLY A 276 8.23 6.29 -16.48
C GLY A 276 7.10 7.31 -16.55
N GLY A 277 6.23 7.22 -17.57
CA GLY A 277 5.13 8.15 -17.83
C GLY A 277 3.77 7.70 -17.27
N GLU A 278 2.70 8.24 -17.87
CA GLU A 278 1.30 7.95 -17.50
C GLU A 278 0.80 6.61 -18.05
N ALA A 279 1.49 6.03 -19.04
CA ALA A 279 1.09 4.81 -19.74
C ALA A 279 2.25 3.84 -19.91
N VAL A 280 1.92 2.57 -20.17
CA VAL A 280 2.88 1.58 -20.68
C VAL A 280 3.01 1.76 -22.19
N ILE A 281 4.19 1.52 -22.75
CA ILE A 281 4.44 1.68 -24.19
C ILE A 281 3.43 0.89 -25.04
N GLY A 282 2.92 1.51 -26.11
CA GLY A 282 1.99 0.89 -27.05
C GLY A 282 0.55 0.74 -26.54
N TYR A 283 0.15 1.44 -25.48
CA TYR A 283 -1.21 1.32 -24.91
C TYR A 283 -2.30 1.88 -25.84
N ASP A 284 -2.01 2.95 -26.58
CA ASP A 284 -2.99 3.60 -27.46
C ASP A 284 -3.23 2.82 -28.77
N ASP A 285 -2.54 1.72 -28.94
CA ASP A 285 -2.65 0.87 -30.13
C ASP A 285 -3.77 -0.16 -29.94
N GLU A 286 -4.98 0.18 -30.40
CA GLU A 286 -6.13 -0.72 -30.35
C GLU A 286 -6.12 -1.83 -31.46
N GLU A 287 -5.28 -1.68 -32.49
CA GLU A 287 -5.27 -2.55 -33.67
C GLU A 287 -4.04 -3.45 -33.79
N ASP A 288 -2.92 -3.12 -33.10
CA ASP A 288 -1.65 -3.85 -33.20
C ASP A 288 -1.09 -4.17 -31.80
N ASP A 289 -1.11 -5.42 -31.42
CA ASP A 289 -0.53 -5.93 -30.15
C ASP A 289 1.02 -5.93 -30.16
N PHE A 290 1.68 -5.00 -30.87
CA PHE A 290 3.14 -5.00 -31.06
C PHE A 290 3.89 -5.01 -29.73
N ALA A 291 3.57 -4.09 -28.83
CA ALA A 291 4.24 -3.97 -27.53
C ALA A 291 3.98 -5.21 -26.66
N LEU A 292 2.74 -5.72 -26.65
CA LEU A 292 2.39 -6.94 -25.93
C LEU A 292 3.17 -8.15 -26.46
N ASN A 293 3.25 -8.32 -27.79
CA ASN A 293 4.02 -9.38 -28.42
C ASN A 293 5.51 -9.26 -28.09
N TYR A 294 6.05 -8.04 -28.12
CA TYR A 294 7.44 -7.78 -27.74
C TYR A 294 7.74 -8.21 -26.29
N PHE A 295 6.84 -7.92 -25.34
CA PHE A 295 7.00 -8.34 -23.94
C PHE A 295 6.93 -9.86 -23.79
N GLN A 296 6.01 -10.51 -24.50
CA GLN A 296 5.85 -11.97 -24.43
C GLN A 296 7.00 -12.73 -25.12
N ASP A 297 7.42 -12.28 -26.31
CA ASP A 297 8.47 -12.94 -27.10
C ASP A 297 9.84 -12.87 -26.41
N ASN A 298 10.09 -11.83 -25.62
CA ASN A 298 11.34 -11.62 -24.90
C ASN A 298 11.25 -11.92 -23.40
N ASP A 299 10.13 -12.46 -22.93
CA ASP A 299 9.87 -12.78 -21.48
C ASP A 299 10.13 -11.59 -20.54
N ILE A 300 9.78 -10.39 -20.98
CA ILE A 300 10.05 -9.15 -20.24
C ILE A 300 9.11 -9.03 -19.07
N THR A 301 9.67 -8.82 -17.88
CA THR A 301 8.91 -8.59 -16.65
C THR A 301 8.57 -7.11 -16.49
N VAL A 302 7.28 -6.80 -16.25
CA VAL A 302 6.81 -5.42 -16.11
C VAL A 302 6.80 -5.00 -14.63
N GLY A 303 7.38 -3.83 -14.35
CA GLY A 303 7.46 -3.26 -13.01
C GLY A 303 6.21 -2.48 -12.60
N LEU A 304 5.57 -2.89 -11.50
CA LEU A 304 4.46 -2.19 -10.86
C LEU A 304 5.00 -1.24 -9.77
N ILE A 305 5.02 0.05 -10.03
CA ILE A 305 5.61 1.04 -9.13
C ILE A 305 4.67 1.33 -7.96
N GLU A 306 5.12 1.07 -6.72
CA GLU A 306 4.35 1.43 -5.52
C GLU A 306 4.29 2.95 -5.33
N THR A 307 3.11 3.48 -4.95
CA THR A 307 2.95 4.92 -4.70
C THR A 307 3.77 5.42 -3.51
N ASN A 308 3.99 6.74 -3.44
CA ASN A 308 4.69 7.39 -2.33
C ASN A 308 4.03 7.19 -0.95
N VAL A 309 2.71 6.93 -0.92
CA VAL A 309 2.00 6.60 0.32
C VAL A 309 2.14 5.13 0.73
N GLN A 310 2.99 4.36 0.01
CA GLN A 310 3.28 2.95 0.28
C GLN A 310 2.02 2.06 0.28
N ARG A 311 1.08 2.37 -0.59
CA ARG A 311 -0.16 1.62 -0.83
C ARG A 311 -0.50 1.69 -2.30
N GLU A 312 -1.05 0.62 -2.84
CA GLU A 312 -1.42 0.54 -4.25
C GLU A 312 -0.23 0.78 -5.18
N ASN A 313 -0.40 0.56 -6.44
CA ASN A 313 0.59 0.88 -7.45
C ASN A 313 0.20 2.21 -8.12
N ILE A 314 1.17 2.92 -8.71
CA ILE A 314 0.88 4.07 -9.55
C ILE A 314 -0.01 3.58 -10.69
N MET A 315 -1.13 4.26 -10.88
CA MET A 315 -2.04 3.96 -11.98
C MET A 315 -1.40 4.45 -13.27
N GLN A 316 -1.04 3.51 -14.12
CA GLN A 316 -0.54 3.76 -15.47
C GLN A 316 -1.48 3.08 -16.46
N SER A 317 -1.85 3.79 -17.52
CA SER A 317 -2.75 3.25 -18.55
C SER A 317 -2.13 1.99 -19.19
N GLY A 318 -2.93 0.94 -19.39
CA GLY A 318 -2.51 -0.33 -19.96
C GLY A 318 -1.81 -1.31 -19.01
N ILE A 319 -1.36 -0.89 -17.81
CA ILE A 319 -0.57 -1.74 -16.91
C ILE A 319 -1.34 -3.00 -16.45
N GLU A 320 -2.64 -2.87 -16.16
CA GLU A 320 -3.46 -4.01 -15.76
C GLU A 320 -3.72 -4.99 -16.92
N ASP A 321 -3.85 -4.48 -18.14
CA ASP A 321 -4.16 -5.29 -19.32
C ASP A 321 -2.93 -6.08 -19.75
N ILE A 322 -1.75 -5.45 -19.76
CA ILE A 322 -0.47 -6.14 -19.98
C ILE A 322 -0.22 -7.18 -18.89
N ALA A 323 -0.44 -6.84 -17.61
CA ALA A 323 -0.28 -7.82 -16.53
C ALA A 323 -1.14 -9.08 -16.73
N LYS A 324 -2.40 -8.92 -17.17
CA LYS A 324 -3.29 -10.06 -17.47
C LYS A 324 -2.85 -10.83 -18.72
N ALA A 325 -2.47 -10.11 -19.76
CA ALA A 325 -2.09 -10.72 -21.05
C ALA A 325 -0.76 -11.48 -20.96
N THR A 326 0.17 -11.04 -20.09
CA THR A 326 1.45 -11.74 -19.83
C THR A 326 1.36 -12.79 -18.71
N ASP A 327 0.16 -13.27 -18.37
CA ASP A 327 -0.09 -14.22 -17.26
C ASP A 327 0.51 -13.75 -15.92
N TYR A 328 0.48 -12.44 -15.66
CA TYR A 328 1.07 -11.78 -14.50
C TYR A 328 2.60 -11.89 -14.41
N ASN A 329 3.30 -11.85 -15.53
CA ASN A 329 4.76 -11.65 -15.56
C ASN A 329 5.10 -10.22 -15.13
N VAL A 330 4.84 -9.91 -13.87
CA VAL A 330 5.02 -8.58 -13.29
C VAL A 330 5.60 -8.67 -11.89
N VAL A 331 6.36 -7.65 -11.51
CA VAL A 331 6.93 -7.53 -10.16
C VAL A 331 6.63 -6.15 -9.57
N ARG A 332 6.55 -6.08 -8.25
CA ARG A 332 6.38 -4.80 -7.57
C ARG A 332 7.71 -4.10 -7.38
N VAL A 333 7.73 -2.82 -7.73
CA VAL A 333 8.88 -1.92 -7.66
C VAL A 333 8.67 -0.89 -6.56
N PHE A 334 9.70 -0.60 -5.78
CA PHE A 334 9.68 0.44 -4.77
C PHE A 334 10.94 1.30 -4.84
N SER A 335 10.75 2.61 -4.69
CA SER A 335 11.83 3.55 -4.47
C SER A 335 11.59 4.36 -3.20
N VAL A 336 12.65 4.76 -2.51
CA VAL A 336 12.52 5.72 -1.41
C VAL A 336 12.45 7.11 -2.01
N TRP A 337 11.23 7.58 -2.23
CA TRP A 337 10.95 8.89 -2.80
C TRP A 337 11.56 10.00 -1.94
N ASP A 338 12.01 11.07 -2.56
CA ASP A 338 12.56 12.24 -1.89
C ASP A 338 11.70 12.74 -0.73
N TYR A 339 10.40 12.79 -0.95
CA TYR A 339 9.43 13.12 0.08
C TYR A 339 9.53 12.23 1.34
N ILE A 340 9.83 10.95 1.19
CA ILE A 340 10.01 10.02 2.32
C ILE A 340 11.35 10.32 3.01
N GLN A 341 12.41 10.60 2.25
CA GLN A 341 13.73 10.95 2.78
C GLN A 341 13.65 12.26 3.59
N TYR A 342 12.96 13.29 3.08
CA TYR A 342 12.73 14.55 3.81
C TYR A 342 11.99 14.34 5.13
N ARG A 343 11.07 13.40 5.18
CA ARG A 343 10.36 13.06 6.43
C ARG A 343 11.28 12.44 7.45
N TYR A 344 12.25 11.63 7.06
CA TYR A 344 13.22 11.05 7.99
C TYR A 344 14.06 12.13 8.65
N ALA A 345 14.57 13.07 7.89
CA ALA A 345 15.28 14.23 8.42
C ALA A 345 14.40 15.05 9.40
N TYR A 346 13.15 15.33 9.03
CA TYR A 346 12.21 16.05 9.89
C TYR A 346 11.94 15.35 11.23
N TYR A 347 11.88 14.02 11.24
CA TYR A 347 11.66 13.24 12.46
C TYR A 347 12.94 12.89 13.22
N GLY A 348 14.11 13.30 12.74
CA GLY A 348 15.42 13.06 13.37
C GLY A 348 15.88 11.61 13.27
N TYR A 349 15.45 10.89 12.23
CA TYR A 349 15.98 9.57 11.91
C TYR A 349 17.34 9.69 11.21
N GLU A 350 18.22 8.74 11.47
CA GLU A 350 19.46 8.64 10.70
C GLU A 350 19.18 8.04 9.31
N GLY A 351 19.68 8.71 8.26
CA GLY A 351 19.28 8.44 6.87
C GLY A 351 19.48 6.98 6.46
N ALA A 352 20.68 6.42 6.65
CA ALA A 352 21.00 5.06 6.23
C ALA A 352 20.16 4.01 7.00
N GLU A 353 20.04 4.13 8.32
CA GLU A 353 19.30 3.17 9.15
C GLU A 353 17.81 3.14 8.78
N GLU A 354 17.14 4.29 8.65
CA GLU A 354 15.71 4.31 8.35
C GLU A 354 15.41 3.99 6.88
N ILE A 355 16.33 4.28 5.97
CA ILE A 355 16.25 3.80 4.58
C ILE A 355 16.33 2.28 4.56
N GLU A 356 17.31 1.67 5.21
CA GLU A 356 17.42 0.20 5.36
C GLU A 356 16.14 -0.40 5.93
N ASN A 357 15.62 0.14 7.04
CA ASN A 357 14.38 -0.31 7.65
C ASN A 357 13.18 -0.20 6.70
N THR A 358 13.14 0.83 5.86
CA THR A 358 12.08 1.03 4.89
C THR A 358 12.18 0.04 3.73
N LEU A 359 13.39 -0.23 3.22
CA LEU A 359 13.65 -1.25 2.20
C LEU A 359 13.33 -2.64 2.72
N TYR A 360 13.77 -2.97 3.94
CA TYR A 360 13.45 -4.24 4.60
C TYR A 360 11.94 -4.48 4.68
N ARG A 361 11.17 -3.48 5.14
CA ARG A 361 9.71 -3.57 5.20
C ARG A 361 9.06 -3.64 3.82
N ALA A 362 9.64 -2.98 2.81
CA ALA A 362 9.18 -3.06 1.43
C ALA A 362 9.28 -4.50 0.91
N ILE A 363 10.43 -5.11 1.06
CA ILE A 363 10.72 -6.47 0.56
C ILE A 363 9.92 -7.51 1.36
N VAL A 364 9.96 -7.46 2.70
CA VAL A 364 9.38 -8.49 3.57
C VAL A 364 7.86 -8.34 3.70
N GLU A 365 7.36 -7.13 4.00
CA GLU A 365 5.94 -6.93 4.34
C GLU A 365 5.06 -6.57 3.14
N ARG A 366 5.63 -5.92 2.10
CA ARG A 366 4.89 -5.43 0.95
C ARG A 366 5.13 -6.21 -0.33
N ASN A 367 5.95 -7.26 -0.25
CA ASN A 367 6.25 -8.15 -1.38
C ASN A 367 6.88 -7.42 -2.58
N ILE A 368 7.70 -6.41 -2.32
CA ILE A 368 8.51 -5.73 -3.33
C ILE A 368 9.63 -6.67 -3.76
N ARG A 369 9.92 -6.72 -5.06
CA ARG A 369 10.99 -7.54 -5.61
C ARG A 369 12.00 -6.76 -6.43
N ILE A 370 11.69 -5.52 -6.82
CA ILE A 370 12.68 -4.59 -7.37
C ILE A 370 12.75 -3.36 -6.47
N ILE A 371 13.95 -3.03 -6.05
CA ILE A 371 14.27 -1.75 -5.42
C ILE A 371 14.87 -0.85 -6.49
N TYR A 372 14.14 0.18 -6.88
CA TYR A 372 14.64 1.25 -7.72
C TYR A 372 15.37 2.25 -6.82
N PHE A 373 16.69 2.06 -6.71
CA PHE A 373 17.50 2.69 -5.67
C PHE A 373 17.95 4.08 -6.07
N LYS A 374 17.70 5.04 -5.18
CA LYS A 374 18.21 6.41 -5.23
C LYS A 374 19.22 6.62 -4.12
N PRO A 375 20.30 7.38 -4.33
CA PRO A 375 21.26 7.72 -3.29
C PRO A 375 20.61 8.37 -2.06
N ILE A 376 21.23 8.20 -0.92
CA ILE A 376 20.71 8.67 0.37
C ILE A 376 21.08 10.13 0.56
N LYS A 377 20.07 10.96 0.86
CA LYS A 377 20.23 12.38 1.16
C LYS A 377 20.65 12.60 2.61
N GLN A 378 21.43 13.65 2.87
CA GLN A 378 21.85 14.02 4.21
C GLN A 378 20.66 14.51 5.05
N ASN A 379 20.66 14.19 6.34
CA ASN A 379 19.57 14.54 7.24
C ASN A 379 19.42 16.03 7.51
N ASP A 380 20.51 16.76 7.48
CA ASP A 380 20.59 18.20 7.75
C ASP A 380 20.49 19.05 6.47
N ASN A 381 20.70 18.44 5.32
CA ASN A 381 20.61 19.09 4.01
C ASN A 381 19.98 18.15 2.98
N SER A 382 18.71 18.34 2.70
CA SER A 382 17.94 17.52 1.75
C SER A 382 18.36 17.67 0.28
N TYR A 383 19.25 18.61 -0.04
CA TYR A 383 19.83 18.77 -1.38
C TYR A 383 21.19 18.09 -1.53
N ALA A 384 21.79 17.65 -0.42
CA ALA A 384 23.09 17.00 -0.43
C ALA A 384 22.94 15.49 -0.23
N TYR A 385 23.74 14.73 -0.99
CA TYR A 385 23.82 13.28 -0.86
C TYR A 385 24.90 12.87 0.14
N ILE A 386 24.78 11.67 0.69
CA ILE A 386 25.85 11.01 1.43
C ILE A 386 26.86 10.50 0.40
N THR A 387 28.09 11.04 0.43
CA THR A 387 29.18 10.70 -0.51
C THR A 387 30.18 9.68 0.07
N ASP A 388 29.85 9.05 1.18
CA ASP A 388 30.65 7.99 1.80
C ASP A 388 30.14 6.62 1.34
N MET A 389 30.91 5.92 0.51
CA MET A 389 30.55 4.62 -0.05
C MET A 389 30.41 3.52 1.01
N ASP A 390 31.13 3.62 2.14
CA ASP A 390 31.06 2.64 3.20
C ASP A 390 29.66 2.63 3.86
N VAL A 391 28.97 3.77 3.92
CA VAL A 391 27.58 3.86 4.42
C VAL A 391 26.62 3.02 3.57
N TYR A 392 26.77 3.05 2.24
CA TYR A 392 25.95 2.24 1.32
C TYR A 392 26.27 0.75 1.45
N ARG A 393 27.58 0.41 1.56
CA ARG A 393 28.03 -0.98 1.72
C ARG A 393 27.48 -1.58 3.01
N ASP A 394 27.67 -0.90 4.13
CA ASP A 394 27.19 -1.35 5.43
C ASP A 394 25.66 -1.52 5.45
N MET A 395 24.92 -0.60 4.81
CA MET A 395 23.47 -0.64 4.69
C MET A 395 23.01 -1.88 3.91
N PHE A 396 23.56 -2.15 2.72
CA PHE A 396 23.18 -3.29 1.91
C PHE A 396 23.58 -4.62 2.54
N GLU A 397 24.77 -4.71 3.15
CA GLU A 397 25.19 -5.91 3.89
C GLU A 397 24.28 -6.19 5.10
N SER A 398 23.87 -5.15 5.81
CA SER A 398 22.91 -5.27 6.92
C SER A 398 21.53 -5.72 6.43
N LEU A 399 21.04 -5.11 5.35
CA LEU A 399 19.78 -5.45 4.71
C LEU A 399 19.75 -6.93 4.28
N ASP A 400 20.79 -7.39 3.55
CA ASP A 400 20.90 -8.77 3.09
C ASP A 400 20.89 -9.77 4.26
N ARG A 401 21.68 -9.51 5.30
CA ARG A 401 21.73 -10.33 6.51
C ARG A 401 20.37 -10.46 7.20
N ARG A 402 19.61 -9.37 7.26
CA ARG A 402 18.24 -9.39 7.85
C ARG A 402 17.27 -10.17 6.99
N LEU A 403 17.40 -10.08 5.66
CA LEU A 403 16.55 -10.78 4.69
C LEU A 403 16.78 -12.29 4.68
N GLU A 404 17.99 -12.77 5.00
CA GLU A 404 18.30 -14.20 5.14
C GLU A 404 17.36 -14.91 6.14
N ALA A 405 16.94 -14.22 7.22
CA ALA A 405 15.98 -14.77 8.18
C ALA A 405 14.60 -15.10 7.55
N HIS A 406 14.30 -14.51 6.41
CA HIS A 406 13.09 -14.72 5.62
C HIS A 406 13.32 -15.63 4.39
N ASN A 407 14.55 -16.17 4.24
CA ASN A 407 15.01 -16.87 3.04
C ASN A 407 14.84 -16.02 1.77
N ILE A 408 15.07 -14.72 1.87
CA ILE A 408 15.08 -13.78 0.76
C ILE A 408 16.53 -13.42 0.47
N THR A 409 16.93 -13.51 -0.79
CA THR A 409 18.29 -13.22 -1.26
C THR A 409 18.26 -12.21 -2.39
N ARG A 410 19.35 -11.44 -2.52
CA ARG A 410 19.55 -10.54 -3.65
C ARG A 410 19.92 -11.33 -4.91
N GLY A 411 19.47 -10.86 -6.06
CA GLY A 411 19.69 -11.42 -7.39
C GLY A 411 18.49 -11.11 -8.29
N GLU A 412 18.45 -11.67 -9.45
CA GLU A 412 17.34 -11.51 -10.39
C GLU A 412 15.98 -11.69 -9.71
N ALA A 413 15.10 -10.71 -9.84
CA ALA A 413 13.83 -10.66 -9.13
C ALA A 413 12.92 -11.84 -9.54
N THR A 414 12.38 -12.57 -8.56
CA THR A 414 11.43 -13.63 -8.87
C THR A 414 10.04 -13.09 -9.15
N VAL A 415 9.43 -13.56 -10.21
CA VAL A 415 8.00 -13.36 -10.50
C VAL A 415 7.17 -14.34 -9.69
N MET A 416 6.03 -13.90 -9.19
CA MET A 416 5.13 -14.74 -8.41
C MET A 416 4.29 -15.62 -9.33
N ASP A 417 4.24 -16.93 -9.06
CA ASP A 417 3.36 -17.85 -9.79
C ASP A 417 1.91 -17.35 -9.85
N ASN A 418 1.27 -17.46 -11.02
CA ASN A 418 -0.13 -17.06 -11.15
C ASN A 418 -1.05 -17.98 -10.35
N VAL A 419 -1.71 -17.43 -9.37
CA VAL A 419 -2.70 -18.12 -8.52
C VAL A 419 -4.09 -17.56 -8.82
N GLN A 420 -5.00 -18.46 -9.17
CA GLN A 420 -6.41 -18.14 -9.32
C GLN A 420 -7.24 -18.94 -8.30
N VAL A 421 -8.27 -18.29 -7.74
CA VAL A 421 -9.20 -18.95 -6.82
C VAL A 421 -10.26 -19.70 -7.64
N PRO A 422 -10.36 -21.05 -7.53
CA PRO A 422 -11.35 -21.79 -8.28
C PRO A 422 -12.79 -21.32 -7.99
N SER A 423 -13.61 -21.21 -9.03
CA SER A 423 -14.97 -20.65 -8.94
C SER A 423 -15.86 -21.39 -7.92
N LEU A 424 -15.75 -22.73 -7.81
CA LEU A 424 -16.48 -23.51 -6.80
C LEU A 424 -15.95 -23.25 -5.38
N ALA A 425 -14.65 -23.03 -5.21
CA ALA A 425 -14.10 -22.63 -3.92
C ALA A 425 -14.64 -21.25 -3.52
N MET A 426 -14.72 -20.33 -4.47
CA MET A 426 -15.31 -19.00 -4.25
C MET A 426 -16.76 -19.08 -3.74
N LEU A 427 -17.59 -19.92 -4.38
CA LEU A 427 -18.96 -20.18 -3.91
C LEU A 427 -18.98 -20.72 -2.48
N ALA A 428 -18.11 -21.69 -2.16
CA ALA A 428 -18.02 -22.28 -0.82
C ALA A 428 -17.60 -21.26 0.24
N LEU A 429 -16.66 -20.35 -0.09
CA LEU A 429 -16.25 -19.26 0.80
C LEU A 429 -17.39 -18.27 1.06
N GLY A 430 -18.14 -17.90 0.03
CA GLY A 430 -19.34 -17.07 0.18
C GLY A 430 -20.44 -17.74 1.02
N LEU A 431 -20.67 -19.05 0.81
CA LEU A 431 -21.59 -19.84 1.64
C LEU A 431 -21.14 -19.87 3.11
N GLY A 432 -19.86 -19.98 3.39
CA GLY A 432 -19.30 -19.89 4.73
C GLY A 432 -19.61 -18.56 5.42
N ALA A 433 -19.43 -17.44 4.71
CA ALA A 433 -19.81 -16.11 5.21
C ALA A 433 -21.33 -16.03 5.48
N GLY A 434 -22.17 -16.52 4.56
CA GLY A 434 -23.63 -16.53 4.69
C GLY A 434 -24.11 -17.39 5.88
N ILE A 435 -23.60 -18.61 6.03
CA ILE A 435 -23.90 -19.50 7.16
C ILE A 435 -23.48 -18.85 8.48
N GLY A 436 -22.27 -18.29 8.53
CA GLY A 436 -21.77 -17.56 9.71
C GLY A 436 -22.68 -16.38 10.05
N GLY A 437 -23.15 -15.62 9.04
CA GLY A 437 -24.09 -14.52 9.21
C GLY A 437 -25.41 -14.96 9.84
N VAL A 438 -25.93 -16.15 9.48
CA VAL A 438 -27.14 -16.71 10.10
C VAL A 438 -26.90 -17.22 11.53
N LEU A 439 -25.67 -17.64 11.84
CA LEU A 439 -25.30 -18.08 13.19
C LEU A 439 -25.20 -16.89 14.18
N LEU A 440 -24.93 -15.67 13.74
CA LEU A 440 -24.81 -14.50 14.61
C LEU A 440 -26.10 -14.16 15.37
N PRO A 441 -27.27 -13.94 14.74
CA PRO A 441 -28.50 -13.68 15.48
C PRO A 441 -28.88 -14.83 16.41
N ALA A 442 -28.54 -16.08 16.08
CA ALA A 442 -28.79 -17.23 16.94
C ALA A 442 -27.97 -17.20 18.26
N THR A 443 -26.94 -16.33 18.38
CA THR A 443 -26.19 -16.13 19.63
C THR A 443 -26.96 -15.29 20.63
N CYS A 444 -27.83 -14.38 20.19
CA CYS A 444 -28.53 -13.40 21.05
C CYS A 444 -30.05 -13.51 20.98
N LEU A 445 -30.63 -14.23 19.99
CA LEU A 445 -32.05 -14.43 19.85
C LEU A 445 -32.44 -15.92 20.09
N PRO A 446 -33.63 -16.21 20.64
CA PRO A 446 -34.08 -17.57 20.91
C PRO A 446 -34.62 -18.23 19.62
N MET A 447 -33.68 -18.58 18.71
CA MET A 447 -34.04 -19.17 17.41
C MET A 447 -34.22 -20.69 17.51
N LYS A 448 -35.35 -21.20 16.98
CA LYS A 448 -35.57 -22.63 16.84
C LYS A 448 -34.79 -23.17 15.64
N LYS A 449 -34.28 -24.38 15.71
CA LYS A 449 -33.50 -25.07 14.66
C LYS A 449 -34.15 -24.96 13.27
N LYS A 450 -35.51 -25.06 13.17
CA LYS A 450 -36.23 -24.91 11.90
C LYS A 450 -35.97 -23.55 11.24
N TRP A 451 -36.04 -22.48 12.01
CA TRP A 451 -35.84 -21.12 11.48
C TRP A 451 -34.38 -20.84 11.10
N THR A 452 -33.40 -21.35 11.86
CA THR A 452 -31.98 -21.21 11.48
C THR A 452 -31.69 -21.96 10.18
N LEU A 453 -32.28 -23.12 9.94
CA LEU A 453 -32.10 -23.85 8.69
C LEU A 453 -32.81 -23.17 7.50
N ILE A 454 -34.02 -22.61 7.69
CA ILE A 454 -34.72 -21.86 6.64
C ILE A 454 -33.89 -20.61 6.24
N LEU A 455 -33.41 -19.84 7.22
CA LEU A 455 -32.57 -18.67 6.95
C LEU A 455 -31.23 -19.05 6.30
N ALA A 456 -30.65 -20.19 6.68
CA ALA A 456 -29.43 -20.67 6.03
C ALA A 456 -29.67 -21.08 4.57
N GLY A 457 -30.84 -21.70 4.29
CA GLY A 457 -31.24 -21.98 2.90
C GLY A 457 -31.46 -20.72 2.08
N ALA A 458 -32.16 -19.72 2.66
CA ALA A 458 -32.34 -18.43 2.00
C ALA A 458 -30.99 -17.71 1.75
N ALA A 459 -30.11 -17.69 2.75
CA ALA A 459 -28.76 -17.12 2.59
C ALA A 459 -27.96 -17.84 1.49
N ALA A 460 -28.06 -19.19 1.41
CA ALA A 460 -27.41 -19.97 0.37
C ALA A 460 -27.92 -19.61 -1.04
N VAL A 461 -29.24 -19.41 -1.20
CA VAL A 461 -29.84 -18.97 -2.48
C VAL A 461 -29.31 -17.54 -2.84
N CYS A 462 -29.31 -16.62 -1.88
CA CYS A 462 -28.80 -15.25 -2.11
C CYS A 462 -27.30 -15.25 -2.49
N VAL A 463 -26.49 -16.07 -1.81
CA VAL A 463 -25.06 -16.21 -2.11
C VAL A 463 -24.86 -16.80 -3.51
N ALA A 464 -25.58 -17.85 -3.88
CA ALA A 464 -25.49 -18.46 -5.20
C ALA A 464 -25.93 -17.48 -6.31
N ALA A 465 -27.01 -16.73 -6.08
CA ALA A 465 -27.45 -15.70 -7.00
C ALA A 465 -26.41 -14.59 -7.18
N ALA A 466 -25.83 -14.08 -6.09
CA ALA A 466 -24.78 -13.06 -6.15
C ALA A 466 -23.52 -13.56 -6.87
N TRP A 467 -23.14 -14.82 -6.65
CA TRP A 467 -22.00 -15.45 -7.32
C TRP A 467 -22.18 -15.51 -8.84
N VAL A 468 -23.41 -15.79 -9.33
CA VAL A 468 -23.71 -15.84 -10.77
C VAL A 468 -23.83 -14.45 -11.39
N VAL A 469 -24.52 -13.51 -10.69
CA VAL A 469 -24.89 -12.21 -11.27
C VAL A 469 -23.75 -11.19 -11.22
N MET A 470 -22.89 -11.24 -10.18
CA MET A 470 -21.84 -10.24 -9.98
C MET A 470 -20.49 -10.86 -9.53
N PRO A 471 -19.86 -11.73 -10.34
CA PRO A 471 -18.68 -12.52 -9.94
C PRO A 471 -17.51 -11.67 -9.46
N ASN A 472 -17.23 -10.52 -10.09
CA ASN A 472 -16.12 -9.64 -9.75
C ASN A 472 -16.33 -8.96 -8.38
N THR A 473 -17.53 -8.47 -8.09
CA THR A 473 -17.87 -7.86 -6.80
C THR A 473 -18.05 -8.91 -5.70
N PHE A 474 -18.45 -10.11 -6.06
CA PHE A 474 -18.70 -11.21 -5.13
C PHE A 474 -17.47 -11.55 -4.29
N ARG A 475 -16.26 -11.54 -4.87
CA ARG A 475 -14.98 -11.77 -4.16
C ARG A 475 -14.82 -10.81 -2.98
N LEU A 476 -15.01 -9.51 -3.24
CA LEU A 476 -14.92 -8.46 -2.23
C LEU A 476 -15.98 -8.58 -1.14
N VAL A 477 -17.24 -8.86 -1.54
CA VAL A 477 -18.35 -9.02 -0.60
C VAL A 477 -18.16 -10.25 0.28
N ALA A 478 -17.72 -11.38 -0.27
CA ALA A 478 -17.47 -12.59 0.48
C ALA A 478 -16.32 -12.41 1.50
N SER A 479 -15.24 -11.73 1.09
CA SER A 479 -14.12 -11.39 1.94
C SER A 479 -14.54 -10.43 3.07
N PHE A 480 -15.24 -9.34 2.74
CA PHE A 480 -15.74 -8.38 3.71
C PHE A 480 -16.71 -9.03 4.71
N ALA A 481 -17.72 -9.78 4.22
CA ALA A 481 -18.66 -10.47 5.09
C ALA A 481 -17.95 -11.45 6.02
N SER A 482 -16.98 -12.22 5.53
CA SER A 482 -16.17 -13.12 6.35
C SER A 482 -15.45 -12.39 7.46
N SER A 483 -14.83 -11.27 7.18
CA SER A 483 -14.07 -10.48 8.17
C SER A 483 -14.95 -9.98 9.32
N VAL A 484 -16.17 -9.53 9.03
CA VAL A 484 -17.13 -9.09 10.04
C VAL A 484 -17.71 -10.27 10.81
N VAL A 485 -18.20 -11.27 10.09
CA VAL A 485 -18.94 -12.40 10.66
C VAL A 485 -18.07 -13.21 11.63
N PHE A 486 -16.86 -13.56 11.24
CA PHE A 486 -15.98 -14.38 12.09
C PHE A 486 -15.44 -13.61 13.30
N ALA A 487 -15.15 -12.32 13.17
CA ALA A 487 -14.79 -11.49 14.31
C ALA A 487 -15.96 -11.38 15.32
N CYS A 488 -17.20 -11.26 14.82
CA CYS A 488 -18.40 -11.31 15.65
C CYS A 488 -18.60 -12.68 16.31
N LEU A 489 -18.37 -13.80 15.60
CA LEU A 489 -18.47 -15.15 16.15
C LEU A 489 -17.40 -15.40 17.24
N ALA A 490 -16.19 -14.91 17.05
CA ALA A 490 -15.12 -14.99 18.05
C ALA A 490 -15.49 -14.18 19.31
N ALA A 491 -16.02 -12.97 19.15
CA ALA A 491 -16.53 -12.16 20.26
C ALA A 491 -17.70 -12.84 20.99
N ALA A 492 -18.61 -13.47 20.23
CA ALA A 492 -19.73 -14.22 20.80
C ALA A 492 -19.23 -15.43 21.60
N PHE A 493 -18.30 -16.21 21.05
CA PHE A 493 -17.68 -17.32 21.78
C PHE A 493 -17.04 -16.84 23.09
N PHE A 494 -16.22 -15.79 23.01
CA PHE A 494 -15.53 -15.21 24.14
C PHE A 494 -16.51 -14.81 25.26
N LEU A 495 -17.56 -14.05 24.94
CA LEU A 495 -18.52 -13.58 25.92
C LEU A 495 -19.37 -14.71 26.50
N MET A 496 -19.76 -15.70 25.65
CA MET A 496 -20.45 -16.91 26.13
C MET A 496 -19.58 -17.71 27.11
N ALA A 497 -18.32 -17.90 26.79
CA ALA A 497 -17.38 -18.65 27.64
C ALA A 497 -17.06 -17.90 28.95
N ALA A 498 -16.93 -16.57 28.89
CA ALA A 498 -16.77 -15.72 30.09
C ALA A 498 -18.00 -15.81 31.02
N LYS A 499 -19.22 -15.76 30.45
CA LYS A 499 -20.46 -15.95 31.20
C LYS A 499 -20.58 -17.34 31.79
N GLU A 500 -20.29 -18.41 31.04
CA GLU A 500 -20.28 -19.77 31.53
C GLU A 500 -19.25 -19.95 32.67
N SER A 501 -18.09 -19.30 32.57
CA SER A 501 -17.07 -19.29 33.62
C SER A 501 -17.59 -18.71 34.93
N SER A 502 -18.39 -17.64 34.87
CA SER A 502 -19.02 -17.04 36.05
C SER A 502 -20.10 -17.91 36.69
N GLN A 503 -20.63 -18.89 35.97
CA GLN A 503 -21.61 -19.85 36.48
C GLN A 503 -20.95 -21.09 37.10
N VAL A 504 -19.79 -21.50 36.56
CA VAL A 504 -19.05 -22.70 37.01
C VAL A 504 -18.14 -22.38 38.20
N LEU A 505 -17.51 -21.21 38.21
CA LEU A 505 -16.60 -20.79 39.26
C LEU A 505 -17.29 -19.88 40.26
N PRO A 506 -17.06 -20.07 41.57
CA PRO A 506 -17.57 -19.18 42.60
C PRO A 506 -16.84 -17.81 42.51
N SER A 507 -17.51 -16.75 42.96
CA SER A 507 -16.97 -15.38 42.86
C SER A 507 -15.68 -15.15 43.66
N ASN A 508 -15.39 -15.99 44.66
CA ASN A 508 -14.17 -15.99 45.46
C ASN A 508 -13.12 -17.00 44.96
N ALA A 509 -13.27 -17.59 43.76
CA ALA A 509 -12.32 -18.56 43.20
C ALA A 509 -10.88 -18.03 43.24
N LYS A 510 -9.93 -18.92 43.53
CA LYS A 510 -8.49 -18.58 43.52
C LYS A 510 -8.03 -18.24 42.08
N LEU A 511 -7.10 -17.31 41.97
CA LEU A 511 -6.56 -16.85 40.69
C LEU A 511 -6.02 -18.01 39.83
N GLY A 512 -5.36 -19.01 40.47
CA GLY A 512 -4.86 -20.23 39.80
C GLY A 512 -5.93 -21.09 39.11
N ARG A 513 -7.25 -20.89 39.39
CA ARG A 513 -8.35 -21.55 38.66
C ARG A 513 -8.92 -20.64 37.54
N ILE A 514 -8.79 -19.33 37.71
CA ILE A 514 -9.31 -18.33 36.73
C ILE A 514 -8.36 -18.18 35.55
N LEU A 515 -7.05 -18.04 35.80
CA LEU A 515 -6.03 -17.79 34.79
C LEU A 515 -5.98 -18.87 33.69
N PRO A 516 -5.89 -20.17 33.96
CA PRO A 516 -5.84 -21.18 32.90
C PRO A 516 -7.11 -21.16 32.03
N ARG A 517 -8.25 -20.89 32.65
CA ARG A 517 -9.52 -20.81 31.94
C ARG A 517 -9.60 -19.55 31.06
N ALA A 518 -9.11 -18.42 31.56
CA ALA A 518 -9.02 -17.17 30.80
C ALA A 518 -8.04 -17.33 29.61
N ALA A 519 -6.89 -17.96 29.85
CA ALA A 519 -5.90 -18.26 28.81
C ALA A 519 -6.49 -19.18 27.72
N ALA A 520 -7.20 -20.25 28.09
CA ALA A 520 -7.85 -21.14 27.14
C ALA A 520 -8.94 -20.42 26.32
N ILE A 521 -9.72 -19.53 26.95
CA ILE A 521 -10.75 -18.75 26.26
C ILE A 521 -10.08 -17.76 25.27
N LEU A 522 -9.01 -17.09 25.66
CA LEU A 522 -8.24 -16.22 24.78
C LEU A 522 -7.71 -17.01 23.57
N ALA A 523 -7.04 -18.13 23.80
CA ALA A 523 -6.45 -18.94 22.73
C ALA A 523 -7.52 -19.39 21.71
N VAL A 524 -8.65 -19.92 22.18
CA VAL A 524 -9.74 -20.35 21.29
C VAL A 524 -10.38 -19.17 20.56
N ALA A 525 -10.56 -18.02 21.21
CA ALA A 525 -11.09 -16.82 20.56
C ALA A 525 -10.16 -16.31 19.45
N VAL A 526 -8.85 -16.32 19.67
CA VAL A 526 -7.85 -15.97 18.66
C VAL A 526 -7.85 -16.99 17.51
N LEU A 527 -7.96 -18.28 17.78
CA LEU A 527 -8.05 -19.31 16.72
C LEU A 527 -9.32 -19.16 15.87
N LEU A 528 -10.45 -18.79 16.47
CA LEU A 528 -11.68 -18.47 15.72
C LEU A 528 -11.51 -17.20 14.84
N SER A 529 -10.84 -16.18 15.37
CA SER A 529 -10.51 -14.99 14.59
C SER A 529 -9.54 -15.33 13.46
N LEU A 530 -8.58 -16.23 13.69
CA LEU A 530 -7.64 -16.69 12.67
C LEU A 530 -8.34 -17.49 11.57
N ALA A 531 -9.32 -18.33 11.92
CA ALA A 531 -10.18 -18.98 10.93
C ALA A 531 -10.95 -17.94 10.09
N GLY A 532 -11.43 -16.88 10.74
CA GLY A 532 -12.02 -15.72 10.06
C GLY A 532 -11.03 -14.98 9.15
N ALA A 533 -9.81 -14.80 9.59
CA ALA A 533 -8.74 -14.21 8.81
C ALA A 533 -8.45 -15.00 7.52
N MET A 534 -8.41 -16.34 7.61
CA MET A 534 -8.27 -17.21 6.43
C MET A 534 -9.47 -17.10 5.49
N MET A 535 -10.70 -17.10 6.03
CA MET A 535 -11.92 -16.90 5.24
C MET A 535 -12.00 -15.50 4.62
N THR A 536 -11.33 -14.51 5.19
CA THR A 536 -11.21 -13.14 4.65
C THR A 536 -10.19 -13.08 3.52
N ALA A 537 -9.02 -13.69 3.71
CA ALA A 537 -7.95 -13.68 2.72
C ALA A 537 -8.23 -14.58 1.52
N ALA A 538 -8.84 -15.76 1.72
CA ALA A 538 -9.02 -16.77 0.67
C ALA A 538 -9.76 -16.28 -0.58
N PRO A 539 -10.86 -15.49 -0.52
CA PRO A 539 -11.53 -14.98 -1.71
C PRO A 539 -10.67 -14.03 -2.55
N LEU A 540 -9.67 -13.39 -1.93
CA LEU A 540 -8.76 -12.42 -2.55
C LEU A 540 -7.33 -12.97 -2.71
N SER A 541 -7.15 -14.30 -2.60
CA SER A 541 -5.85 -14.97 -2.75
C SER A 541 -5.55 -15.29 -4.23
N SER A 542 -5.80 -14.33 -5.11
CA SER A 542 -5.40 -14.37 -6.53
C SER A 542 -4.28 -13.36 -6.78
N THR A 543 -3.49 -13.57 -7.81
CA THR A 543 -2.28 -12.78 -8.10
C THR A 543 -2.59 -11.30 -8.28
N ASP A 544 -3.71 -10.94 -8.90
CA ASP A 544 -4.16 -9.54 -9.03
C ASP A 544 -4.27 -8.81 -7.68
N TYR A 545 -4.79 -9.47 -6.64
CA TYR A 545 -4.86 -8.90 -5.29
C TYR A 545 -3.53 -8.97 -4.53
N MET A 546 -2.72 -10.02 -4.77
CA MET A 546 -1.40 -10.14 -4.12
C MET A 546 -0.42 -9.08 -4.62
N LEU A 547 -0.56 -8.64 -5.87
CA LEU A 547 0.20 -7.57 -6.51
C LEU A 547 -0.40 -6.17 -6.33
N GLU A 548 -1.50 -6.05 -5.55
CA GLU A 548 -2.23 -4.78 -5.33
C GLU A 548 -2.79 -4.12 -6.60
N LEU A 549 -3.05 -4.87 -7.67
CA LEU A 549 -3.91 -4.42 -8.78
C LEU A 549 -5.37 -4.35 -8.33
N GLY A 550 -5.77 -5.20 -7.37
CA GLY A 550 -7.03 -5.11 -6.64
C GLY A 550 -6.81 -4.96 -5.13
N ILE A 551 -7.67 -4.22 -4.44
CA ILE A 551 -7.54 -3.96 -3.01
C ILE A 551 -8.77 -4.37 -2.20
N PHE A 552 -8.57 -4.75 -0.93
CA PHE A 552 -9.66 -4.97 0.01
C PHE A 552 -10.34 -3.64 0.37
N ARG A 553 -11.66 -3.58 0.26
CA ARG A 553 -12.47 -2.40 0.59
C ARG A 553 -13.32 -2.62 1.84
N GLY A 554 -13.54 -1.56 2.64
CA GLY A 554 -14.43 -1.60 3.80
C GLY A 554 -13.73 -1.86 5.14
N VAL A 555 -12.41 -1.67 5.26
CA VAL A 555 -11.60 -1.90 6.48
C VAL A 555 -12.21 -1.23 7.72
N LYS A 556 -12.62 0.04 7.63
CA LYS A 556 -13.18 0.79 8.77
C LYS A 556 -14.46 0.14 9.30
N LEU A 557 -15.36 -0.26 8.40
CA LEU A 557 -16.61 -0.90 8.77
C LEU A 557 -16.38 -2.31 9.32
N ALA A 558 -15.46 -3.07 8.74
CA ALA A 558 -15.06 -4.39 9.23
C ALA A 558 -14.50 -4.34 10.67
N GLN A 559 -13.86 -3.24 11.05
CA GLN A 559 -13.37 -3.04 12.43
C GLN A 559 -14.46 -2.59 13.41
N LEU A 560 -15.40 -1.76 12.98
CA LEU A 560 -16.44 -1.19 13.86
C LEU A 560 -17.62 -2.15 14.08
N ALA A 561 -18.04 -2.89 13.07
CA ALA A 561 -19.22 -3.77 13.14
C ALA A 561 -19.14 -4.82 14.27
N PRO A 562 -18.00 -5.51 14.53
CA PRO A 562 -17.89 -6.44 15.65
C PRO A 562 -17.96 -5.77 17.03
N LEU A 563 -17.53 -4.52 17.15
CA LEU A 563 -17.67 -3.76 18.41
C LEU A 563 -19.13 -3.43 18.70
N ALA A 564 -19.85 -2.97 17.67
CA ALA A 564 -21.30 -2.75 17.78
C ALA A 564 -22.05 -4.04 18.12
N PHE A 565 -21.69 -5.15 17.45
CA PHE A 565 -22.25 -6.45 17.74
C PHE A 565 -21.94 -6.92 19.17
N PHE A 566 -20.74 -6.70 19.68
CA PHE A 566 -20.39 -7.01 21.07
C PHE A 566 -21.30 -6.26 22.05
N CYS A 567 -21.61 -4.99 21.82
CA CYS A 567 -22.53 -4.22 22.67
C CYS A 567 -23.92 -4.84 22.69
N VAL A 568 -24.48 -5.23 21.53
CA VAL A 568 -25.76 -5.92 21.43
C VAL A 568 -25.74 -7.28 22.16
N LEU A 569 -24.66 -8.02 21.98
CA LEU A 569 -24.46 -9.31 22.62
C LEU A 569 -24.33 -9.17 24.14
N PHE A 570 -23.59 -8.14 24.60
CA PHE A 570 -23.47 -7.85 26.04
C PHE A 570 -24.84 -7.54 26.65
N LEU A 571 -25.67 -6.73 26.01
CA LEU A 571 -27.05 -6.48 26.44
C LEU A 571 -27.87 -7.79 26.51
N ALA A 572 -27.73 -8.69 25.56
CA ALA A 572 -28.40 -9.99 25.59
C ALA A 572 -27.99 -10.84 26.80
N TYR A 573 -26.72 -10.83 27.19
CA TYR A 573 -26.18 -11.71 28.23
C TYR A 573 -26.21 -11.10 29.64
N TYR A 574 -26.04 -9.78 29.78
CA TYR A 574 -25.93 -9.09 31.07
C TYR A 574 -27.02 -8.05 31.33
N GLY A 575 -27.88 -7.80 30.32
CA GLY A 575 -28.82 -6.68 30.40
C GLY A 575 -28.10 -5.36 30.61
N LEU A 576 -28.76 -4.40 31.23
CA LEU A 576 -28.11 -3.17 31.68
C LEU A 576 -27.43 -3.41 33.03
N PHE A 577 -26.32 -4.18 33.04
CA PHE A 577 -25.50 -4.55 34.20
C PHE A 577 -26.24 -5.38 35.29
N GLU A 578 -27.23 -6.19 34.88
CA GLU A 578 -27.96 -7.08 35.80
C GLU A 578 -27.04 -8.17 36.36
N LYS A 579 -26.90 -8.24 37.69
CA LYS A 579 -26.05 -9.22 38.36
C LYS A 579 -26.53 -10.66 38.29
N SER A 580 -27.83 -10.91 38.07
CA SER A 580 -28.46 -12.23 38.19
C SER A 580 -29.17 -12.71 36.93
N ARG A 581 -28.89 -12.14 35.74
CA ARG A 581 -29.55 -12.52 34.50
C ARG A 581 -29.22 -13.98 34.11
N ARG A 582 -30.26 -14.81 34.01
CA ARG A 582 -30.15 -16.24 33.64
C ARG A 582 -30.29 -16.52 32.15
N ALA A 583 -31.09 -15.75 31.44
CA ALA A 583 -31.37 -15.93 30.01
C ALA A 583 -30.34 -15.16 29.17
N ASN A 584 -29.78 -15.81 28.14
CA ASN A 584 -28.85 -15.22 27.17
C ASN A 584 -29.63 -14.79 25.91
N THR A 585 -30.68 -14.02 26.07
CA THR A 585 -31.57 -13.57 25.00
C THR A 585 -31.81 -12.08 25.09
N LEU A 586 -31.71 -11.41 23.95
CA LEU A 586 -32.03 -9.99 23.83
C LEU A 586 -33.54 -9.82 23.95
N ARG A 587 -33.96 -8.88 24.80
CA ARG A 587 -35.38 -8.52 24.98
C ARG A 587 -35.59 -7.09 24.52
N LEU A 588 -36.74 -6.75 24.00
CA LEU A 588 -37.09 -5.38 23.63
C LEU A 588 -36.90 -4.40 24.80
N ARG A 589 -37.28 -4.85 26.03
CA ARG A 589 -37.07 -4.08 27.27
C ARG A 589 -35.58 -3.71 27.50
N ASP A 590 -34.65 -4.55 27.08
CA ASP A 590 -33.22 -4.27 27.27
C ASP A 590 -32.76 -3.14 26.32
N ILE A 591 -33.28 -3.14 25.10
CA ILE A 591 -33.02 -2.07 24.11
C ILE A 591 -33.62 -0.76 24.60
N VAL A 592 -34.89 -0.77 24.98
CA VAL A 592 -35.57 0.42 25.51
C VAL A 592 -34.90 0.93 26.79
N GLY A 593 -34.49 0.02 27.69
CA GLY A 593 -33.78 0.36 28.91
C GLY A 593 -32.40 0.98 28.62
N ALA A 594 -31.70 0.49 27.59
CA ALA A 594 -30.43 1.07 27.17
C ALA A 594 -30.59 2.48 26.56
N LEU A 595 -31.65 2.69 25.77
CA LEU A 595 -31.97 3.99 25.18
C LEU A 595 -32.40 5.03 26.22
N ASN A 596 -33.09 4.58 27.29
CA ASN A 596 -33.55 5.43 28.38
C ASN A 596 -32.56 5.52 29.57
N TRP A 597 -31.34 4.96 29.40
CA TRP A 597 -30.37 4.99 30.49
C TRP A 597 -29.83 6.40 30.70
N THR A 598 -29.97 6.91 31.91
CA THR A 598 -29.34 8.16 32.32
C THR A 598 -27.84 7.92 32.51
N ILE A 599 -27.03 8.52 31.67
CA ILE A 599 -25.56 8.35 31.70
C ILE A 599 -24.99 9.14 32.91
N PRO A 600 -24.38 8.48 33.90
CA PRO A 600 -23.72 9.18 34.99
C PRO A 600 -22.56 10.05 34.50
N VAL A 601 -22.32 11.20 35.12
CA VAL A 601 -21.27 12.15 34.72
C VAL A 601 -19.89 11.49 34.65
N TRP A 602 -19.56 10.60 35.58
CA TRP A 602 -18.27 9.90 35.56
C TRP A 602 -18.11 9.00 34.31
N VAL A 603 -19.19 8.47 33.78
CA VAL A 603 -19.16 7.70 32.52
C VAL A 603 -18.86 8.62 31.32
N LEU A 604 -19.44 9.84 31.32
CA LEU A 604 -19.11 10.86 30.31
C LEU A 604 -17.65 11.26 30.36
N VAL A 605 -17.10 11.47 31.55
CA VAL A 605 -15.68 11.77 31.77
C VAL A 605 -14.80 10.64 31.28
N LEU A 606 -15.17 9.38 31.58
CA LEU A 606 -14.45 8.18 31.07
C LEU A 606 -14.54 8.08 29.56
N LEU A 607 -15.71 8.28 28.95
CA LEU A 607 -15.89 8.27 27.51
C LEU A 607 -15.10 9.41 26.83
N ALA A 608 -15.06 10.59 27.43
CA ALA A 608 -14.25 11.71 26.95
C ALA A 608 -12.75 11.38 27.01
N ALA A 609 -12.26 10.76 28.08
CA ALA A 609 -10.86 10.33 28.21
C ALA A 609 -10.51 9.24 27.20
N VAL A 610 -11.38 8.24 27.03
CA VAL A 610 -11.21 7.19 26.02
C VAL A 610 -11.31 7.76 24.60
N GLY A 611 -12.21 8.72 24.38
CA GLY A 611 -12.36 9.43 23.09
C GLY A 611 -11.11 10.24 22.75
N LEU A 612 -10.54 10.98 23.72
CA LEU A 612 -9.29 11.72 23.54
C LEU A 612 -8.11 10.78 23.26
N ALA A 613 -7.99 9.69 24.01
CA ALA A 613 -6.96 8.68 23.77
C ALA A 613 -7.12 8.01 22.39
N GLY A 614 -8.36 7.73 21.99
CA GLY A 614 -8.69 7.21 20.67
C GLY A 614 -8.41 8.20 19.55
N TYR A 615 -8.75 9.48 19.76
CA TYR A 615 -8.42 10.56 18.82
C TYR A 615 -6.90 10.72 18.66
N TYR A 616 -6.17 10.80 19.78
CA TYR A 616 -4.70 10.84 19.77
C TYR A 616 -4.10 9.63 19.04
N TYR A 617 -4.65 8.44 19.29
CA TYR A 617 -4.22 7.23 18.60
C TYR A 617 -4.52 7.27 17.10
N LEU A 618 -5.70 7.75 16.70
CA LEU A 618 -6.09 7.90 15.28
C LEU A 618 -5.27 8.97 14.57
N ALA A 619 -5.00 10.09 15.24
CA ALA A 619 -4.13 11.15 14.72
C ALA A 619 -2.69 10.68 14.48
N ARG A 620 -2.24 9.67 15.24
CA ARG A 620 -0.93 9.00 15.04
C ARG A 620 -0.92 7.89 13.99
N THR A 621 -2.08 7.43 13.53
CA THR A 621 -2.19 6.35 12.54
C THR A 621 -2.39 6.89 11.13
N GLY A 622 -1.38 7.51 10.56
CA GLY A 622 -1.39 8.02 9.20
C GLY A 622 0.04 8.21 8.73
N HIS A 623 0.23 8.39 7.43
CA HIS A 623 1.55 8.71 6.88
C HIS A 623 1.89 10.21 7.00
N GLU A 624 0.89 11.05 7.25
CA GLU A 624 1.03 12.50 7.47
C GLU A 624 0.63 12.81 8.93
N THR A 625 1.49 12.49 9.87
CA THR A 625 1.20 12.78 11.28
C THR A 625 2.10 13.88 11.81
N ASP A 626 1.50 14.95 12.31
CA ASP A 626 2.22 16.03 13.01
C ASP A 626 2.68 15.63 14.43
N VAL A 627 2.50 14.36 14.79
CA VAL A 627 2.82 13.85 16.14
C VAL A 627 4.04 12.93 16.05
N SER A 628 5.17 13.38 16.56
CA SER A 628 6.40 12.60 16.66
C SER A 628 6.21 11.32 17.50
N VAL A 629 6.84 10.25 17.07
CA VAL A 629 6.89 8.98 17.83
C VAL A 629 7.94 9.14 18.92
N SER A 630 7.66 8.67 20.15
CA SER A 630 8.67 8.73 21.21
C SER A 630 9.85 7.82 20.90
N THR A 631 11.07 8.26 21.22
CA THR A 631 12.31 7.48 21.03
C THR A 631 12.23 6.09 21.65
N LEU A 632 11.61 5.96 22.83
CA LEU A 632 11.42 4.65 23.48
C LEU A 632 10.54 3.71 22.64
N GLU A 633 9.51 4.24 22.00
CA GLU A 633 8.64 3.42 21.13
C GLU A 633 9.38 2.99 19.85
N ILE A 634 10.24 3.85 19.30
CA ILE A 634 11.06 3.54 18.12
C ILE A 634 12.04 2.42 18.48
N ILE A 635 12.79 2.55 19.57
CA ILE A 635 13.73 1.51 20.04
C ILE A 635 12.98 0.19 20.25
N MET A 636 11.87 0.19 20.99
CA MET A 636 11.09 -1.03 21.23
C MET A 636 10.57 -1.64 19.91
N ARG A 637 10.22 -0.83 18.92
CA ARG A 637 9.76 -1.32 17.63
C ARG A 637 10.88 -1.98 16.84
N ASN A 638 12.05 -1.33 16.78
CA ASN A 638 13.22 -1.84 16.10
C ASN A 638 13.75 -3.10 16.76
N ASP A 639 13.84 -3.15 18.10
CA ASP A 639 14.26 -4.33 18.84
C ASP A 639 13.33 -5.53 18.60
N LEU A 640 12.00 -5.30 18.61
CA LEU A 640 11.04 -6.37 18.31
C LEU A 640 11.10 -6.84 16.85
N GLU A 641 11.43 -5.96 15.93
CA GLU A 641 11.59 -6.29 14.51
C GLU A 641 12.88 -7.08 14.24
N ASN A 642 13.95 -6.75 14.93
CA ASN A 642 15.23 -7.43 14.81
C ASN A 642 15.26 -8.79 15.54
N LEU A 643 14.50 -8.92 16.65
CA LEU A 643 14.47 -10.16 17.44
C LEU A 643 13.47 -11.20 16.92
N LEU A 644 12.37 -10.76 16.29
CA LEU A 644 11.25 -11.62 15.91
C LEU A 644 11.07 -11.60 14.39
N LEU A 645 10.74 -12.75 13.82
CA LEU A 645 10.45 -12.89 12.38
C LEU A 645 9.35 -11.94 11.88
N ALA A 646 8.41 -11.54 12.74
CA ALA A 646 7.38 -10.57 12.43
C ALA A 646 7.04 -9.76 13.69
N ARG A 647 7.03 -8.43 13.57
CA ARG A 647 6.70 -7.57 14.71
C ARG A 647 5.26 -7.78 15.17
N PRO A 648 5.02 -8.19 16.44
CA PRO A 648 3.69 -8.33 16.99
C PRO A 648 2.99 -6.96 17.08
N ARG A 649 1.67 -6.93 16.95
CA ARG A 649 0.90 -5.69 17.07
C ARG A 649 0.74 -5.29 18.52
N THR A 650 1.32 -4.16 18.92
CA THR A 650 1.28 -3.62 20.28
C THR A 650 -0.15 -3.56 20.85
N LYS A 651 -1.13 -3.13 20.03
CA LYS A 651 -2.54 -3.09 20.44
C LYS A 651 -3.14 -4.46 20.78
N GLU A 652 -2.60 -5.54 20.20
CA GLU A 652 -3.06 -6.91 20.48
C GLU A 652 -2.48 -7.43 21.78
N PHE A 653 -1.15 -7.54 21.89
CA PHE A 653 -0.52 -8.21 23.02
C PHE A 653 -0.48 -7.36 24.31
N LEU A 654 -0.42 -6.01 24.19
CA LEU A 654 -0.33 -5.14 25.36
C LEU A 654 -1.70 -4.69 25.89
N VAL A 655 -2.73 -4.62 25.02
CA VAL A 655 -4.04 -4.07 25.42
C VAL A 655 -5.14 -5.11 25.26
N ALA A 656 -5.42 -5.56 24.04
CA ALA A 656 -6.66 -6.26 23.75
C ALA A 656 -6.68 -7.70 24.28
N PHE A 657 -5.63 -8.48 24.09
CA PHE A 657 -5.58 -9.86 24.61
C PHE A 657 -5.53 -9.94 26.13
N PRO A 658 -4.76 -9.09 26.84
CA PRO A 658 -4.89 -8.92 28.28
C PRO A 658 -6.30 -8.56 28.73
N CYS A 659 -7.00 -7.68 28.01
CA CYS A 659 -8.38 -7.31 28.31
C CYS A 659 -9.37 -8.48 28.17
N ILE A 660 -9.15 -9.44 27.27
CA ILE A 660 -9.96 -10.67 27.22
C ILE A 660 -9.81 -11.46 28.52
N MET A 661 -8.58 -11.63 29.03
CA MET A 661 -8.33 -12.33 30.29
C MET A 661 -8.93 -11.60 31.47
N LEU A 662 -8.80 -10.27 31.53
CA LEU A 662 -9.42 -9.42 32.53
C LEU A 662 -10.95 -9.48 32.48
N ALA A 663 -11.56 -9.52 31.29
CA ALA A 663 -13.01 -9.66 31.13
C ALA A 663 -13.52 -11.01 31.69
N VAL A 664 -12.80 -12.10 31.44
CA VAL A 664 -13.13 -13.41 32.02
C VAL A 664 -13.00 -13.36 33.55
N TYR A 665 -11.93 -12.75 34.07
CA TYR A 665 -11.74 -12.53 35.50
C TYR A 665 -12.90 -11.69 36.09
N ALA A 666 -13.23 -10.56 35.48
CA ALA A 666 -14.31 -9.67 35.92
C ALA A 666 -15.68 -10.36 35.88
N ALA A 667 -15.93 -11.21 34.87
CA ALA A 667 -17.14 -12.03 34.79
C ALA A 667 -17.24 -13.01 35.98
N VAL A 668 -16.16 -13.71 36.31
CA VAL A 668 -16.11 -14.63 37.49
C VAL A 668 -16.32 -13.85 38.79
N ARG A 669 -15.72 -12.66 38.95
CA ARG A 669 -15.90 -11.75 40.11
C ARG A 669 -17.30 -11.11 40.14
N ARG A 670 -18.15 -11.33 39.12
CA ARG A 670 -19.48 -10.75 38.94
C ARG A 670 -19.46 -9.22 38.89
N LEU A 671 -18.52 -8.67 38.12
CA LEU A 671 -18.32 -7.26 37.88
C LEU A 671 -18.76 -6.90 36.45
N PRO A 672 -20.06 -6.73 36.17
CA PRO A 672 -20.59 -6.62 34.80
C PRO A 672 -20.03 -5.39 34.05
N PHE A 673 -19.86 -4.26 34.72
CA PHE A 673 -19.27 -3.05 34.14
C PHE A 673 -17.84 -3.30 33.60
N TRP A 674 -16.97 -3.89 34.43
CA TRP A 674 -15.61 -4.22 34.03
C TRP A 674 -15.57 -5.32 32.97
N THR A 675 -16.54 -6.27 33.00
CA THR A 675 -16.69 -7.27 31.94
C THR A 675 -17.05 -6.61 30.60
N ALA A 676 -17.90 -5.57 30.61
CA ALA A 676 -18.23 -4.80 29.39
C ALA A 676 -17.03 -4.05 28.84
N LEU A 677 -16.36 -3.29 29.71
CA LEU A 677 -15.24 -2.43 29.35
C LEU A 677 -14.07 -3.26 28.77
N PHE A 678 -13.61 -4.26 29.53
CA PHE A 678 -12.54 -5.13 29.08
C PHE A 678 -12.96 -6.03 27.91
N GLY A 679 -14.21 -6.45 27.84
CA GLY A 679 -14.72 -7.24 26.73
C GLY A 679 -14.77 -6.46 25.41
N LEU A 680 -15.17 -5.20 25.46
CA LEU A 680 -15.15 -4.30 24.31
C LEU A 680 -13.71 -4.06 23.83
N ALA A 681 -12.79 -3.75 24.74
CA ALA A 681 -11.37 -3.60 24.42
C ALA A 681 -10.77 -4.91 23.85
N GLY A 682 -11.14 -6.06 24.43
CA GLY A 682 -10.72 -7.38 23.93
C GLY A 682 -11.21 -7.69 22.51
N THR A 683 -12.43 -7.23 22.17
CA THR A 683 -12.99 -7.41 20.82
C THR A 683 -12.15 -6.67 19.75
N ILE A 684 -11.49 -5.55 20.09
CA ILE A 684 -10.55 -4.87 19.18
C ILE A 684 -9.42 -5.81 18.75
N GLY A 685 -8.91 -6.65 19.65
CA GLY A 685 -7.86 -7.63 19.31
C GLY A 685 -8.36 -8.71 18.34
N LEU A 686 -9.58 -9.21 18.55
CA LEU A 686 -10.16 -10.23 17.67
C LEU A 686 -10.41 -9.67 16.25
N THR A 687 -10.85 -8.42 16.13
CA THR A 687 -10.95 -7.75 14.82
C THR A 687 -9.58 -7.45 14.21
N SER A 688 -8.57 -7.14 15.04
CA SER A 688 -7.20 -6.86 14.58
C SER A 688 -6.55 -8.08 13.94
N VAL A 689 -6.80 -9.29 14.44
CA VAL A 689 -6.34 -10.54 13.80
C VAL A 689 -6.90 -10.65 12.38
N CYS A 690 -8.21 -10.47 12.19
CA CYS A 690 -8.81 -10.48 10.85
C CYS A 690 -8.23 -9.37 9.97
N ASN A 691 -8.04 -8.16 10.52
CA ASN A 691 -7.48 -7.03 9.78
C ASN A 691 -6.04 -7.26 9.31
N THR A 692 -5.24 -8.06 10.02
CA THR A 692 -3.89 -8.42 9.57
C THR A 692 -3.91 -9.06 8.19
N PHE A 693 -4.91 -9.89 7.91
CA PHE A 693 -5.05 -10.62 6.65
C PHE A 693 -5.90 -9.89 5.59
N MET A 694 -6.36 -8.67 5.86
CA MET A 694 -6.94 -7.77 4.85
C MET A 694 -5.88 -7.09 3.98
N HIS A 695 -4.62 -7.04 4.44
CA HIS A 695 -3.47 -6.58 3.66
C HIS A 695 -2.98 -7.72 2.78
N ILE A 696 -3.66 -7.92 1.64
CA ILE A 696 -3.44 -9.12 0.80
C ILE A 696 -2.02 -9.21 0.26
N ARG A 697 -1.36 -8.11 -0.05
CA ARG A 697 0.05 -8.09 -0.50
C ARG A 697 1.04 -8.67 0.50
N THR A 698 0.69 -8.61 1.83
CA THR A 698 1.59 -9.11 2.87
C THR A 698 1.63 -10.63 2.85
N PRO A 699 2.82 -11.26 2.82
CA PRO A 699 2.95 -12.70 2.84
C PRO A 699 2.27 -13.33 4.06
N LEU A 700 1.60 -14.45 3.85
CA LEU A 700 0.78 -15.12 4.87
C LEU A 700 1.58 -15.51 6.11
N TYR A 701 2.83 -15.98 5.93
CA TYR A 701 3.65 -16.43 7.06
C TYR A 701 3.88 -15.33 8.11
N LEU A 702 3.99 -14.05 7.65
CA LEU A 702 4.11 -12.91 8.56
C LEU A 702 2.83 -12.69 9.36
N GLY A 703 1.67 -12.83 8.74
CA GLY A 703 0.37 -12.72 9.41
C GLY A 703 0.20 -13.78 10.49
N PHE A 704 0.59 -15.02 10.20
CA PHE A 704 0.55 -16.13 11.16
C PHE A 704 1.57 -15.94 12.29
N ALA A 705 2.83 -15.62 11.97
CA ALA A 705 3.88 -15.36 12.95
C ALA A 705 3.51 -14.21 13.88
N ARG A 706 3.03 -13.10 13.31
CA ARG A 706 2.57 -11.90 14.03
C ARG A 706 1.43 -12.23 15.01
N THR A 707 0.46 -13.04 14.60
CA THR A 707 -0.64 -13.49 15.46
C THR A 707 -0.17 -14.42 16.55
N ALA A 708 0.75 -15.35 16.25
CA ALA A 708 1.32 -16.27 17.23
C ALA A 708 2.13 -15.53 18.32
N TYR A 709 3.01 -14.61 17.92
CA TYR A 709 3.77 -13.78 18.89
C TYR A 709 2.84 -12.88 19.71
N SER A 710 1.82 -12.24 19.08
CA SER A 710 0.83 -11.45 19.80
C SER A 710 0.09 -12.30 20.84
N LEU A 711 -0.27 -13.55 20.52
CA LEU A 711 -0.95 -14.46 21.46
C LEU A 711 -0.06 -14.85 22.63
N VAL A 712 1.18 -15.27 22.38
CA VAL A 712 2.12 -15.67 23.44
C VAL A 712 2.40 -14.51 24.38
N LEU A 713 2.78 -13.36 23.84
CA LEU A 713 3.03 -12.16 24.64
C LEU A 713 1.75 -11.69 25.37
N GLY A 714 0.61 -11.75 24.69
CA GLY A 714 -0.69 -11.37 25.28
C GLY A 714 -1.13 -12.28 26.44
N LEU A 715 -0.78 -13.56 26.40
CA LEU A 715 -1.01 -14.50 27.53
C LEU A 715 -0.16 -14.12 28.72
N VAL A 716 1.12 -13.80 28.53
CA VAL A 716 2.03 -13.40 29.61
C VAL A 716 1.58 -12.07 30.23
N VAL A 717 1.40 -11.04 29.41
CA VAL A 717 0.96 -9.71 29.85
C VAL A 717 -0.42 -9.79 30.50
N GLY A 718 -1.34 -10.58 29.93
CA GLY A 718 -2.67 -10.79 30.48
C GLY A 718 -2.67 -11.47 31.84
N ALA A 719 -1.76 -12.42 32.08
CA ALA A 719 -1.60 -13.03 33.40
C ALA A 719 -1.11 -11.99 34.44
N VAL A 720 -0.11 -11.17 34.06
CA VAL A 720 0.42 -10.10 34.92
C VAL A 720 -0.69 -9.07 35.24
N PHE A 721 -1.38 -8.57 34.23
CA PHE A 721 -2.44 -7.56 34.41
C PHE A 721 -3.61 -8.10 35.25
N THR A 722 -3.98 -9.37 35.04
CA THR A 722 -5.02 -10.01 35.85
C THR A 722 -4.57 -10.15 37.31
N GLY A 723 -3.29 -10.46 37.56
CA GLY A 723 -2.70 -10.50 38.90
C GLY A 723 -2.70 -9.13 39.59
N CYS A 724 -2.26 -8.09 38.88
CA CYS A 724 -2.27 -6.71 39.37
C CYS A 724 -3.71 -6.25 39.66
N PHE A 725 -4.65 -6.55 38.78
CA PHE A 725 -6.04 -6.16 39.00
C PHE A 725 -6.68 -6.89 40.22
N GLU A 726 -6.36 -8.18 40.41
CA GLU A 726 -6.75 -8.92 41.61
C GLU A 726 -6.21 -8.27 42.87
N LEU A 727 -4.94 -7.85 42.88
CA LEU A 727 -4.32 -7.15 44.01
C LEU A 727 -5.06 -5.84 44.28
N LEU A 728 -5.25 -5.00 43.30
CA LEU A 728 -5.97 -3.73 43.42
C LEU A 728 -7.41 -3.92 43.91
N TYR A 729 -8.10 -4.93 43.35
CA TYR A 729 -9.46 -5.28 43.76
C TYR A 729 -9.53 -5.70 45.26
N ARG A 730 -8.60 -6.50 45.73
CA ARG A 730 -8.51 -6.90 47.12
C ARG A 730 -8.22 -5.69 48.04
N LEU A 731 -7.27 -4.83 47.66
CA LEU A 731 -6.97 -3.62 48.39
C LEU A 731 -8.21 -2.69 48.47
N PHE A 732 -8.94 -2.55 47.37
CA PHE A 732 -10.19 -1.80 47.35
C PHE A 732 -11.24 -2.40 48.31
N LEU A 733 -11.40 -3.70 48.35
CA LEU A 733 -12.36 -4.35 49.26
C LEU A 733 -11.98 -4.14 50.74
N ILE A 734 -10.66 -4.19 51.07
CA ILE A 734 -10.15 -3.93 52.40
C ILE A 734 -10.41 -2.46 52.80
N ALA A 735 -10.09 -1.52 51.91
CA ALA A 735 -10.30 -0.10 52.12
C ALA A 735 -11.80 0.23 52.34
N ARG A 736 -12.66 -0.33 51.46
CA ARG A 736 -14.11 -0.19 51.57
C ARG A 736 -14.66 -0.71 52.91
N LYS A 737 -14.15 -1.86 53.37
CA LYS A 737 -14.56 -2.45 54.62
C LYS A 737 -14.19 -1.50 55.82
N LYS A 738 -12.95 -1.01 55.84
CA LYS A 738 -12.49 -0.07 56.84
C LYS A 738 -13.27 1.24 56.84
N TYR A 739 -13.62 1.75 55.64
CA TYR A 739 -14.42 2.96 55.52
C TYR A 739 -15.83 2.80 56.11
N ILE A 740 -16.51 1.69 55.76
CA ILE A 740 -17.84 1.38 56.30
C ILE A 740 -17.81 1.19 57.84
N GLU A 741 -16.77 0.51 58.36
CA GLU A 741 -16.59 0.34 59.80
C GLU A 741 -16.32 1.70 60.54
N ALA A 742 -15.71 2.67 59.85
CA ALA A 742 -15.48 3.99 60.37
C ALA A 742 -16.74 4.89 60.33
N GLU A 743 -17.63 4.73 59.33
CA GLU A 743 -18.93 5.40 59.26
C GLU A 743 -19.95 4.87 60.30
N GLN A 744 -19.78 3.64 60.77
CA GLN A 744 -20.65 3.02 61.77
C GLN A 744 -20.23 3.28 63.22
N LYS A 745 -19.06 3.88 63.43
CA LYS A 745 -18.57 4.41 64.71
C LYS A 745 -18.84 5.90 64.84
#